data_b40983b556d117134c050ea7bea53cb0
#
_entry.id   b40983b556d117134c050ea7bea53cb0
#
_cell.length_a   1.000
_cell.length_b   1.000
_cell.length_c   1.000
_cell.angle_alpha   90.00
_cell.angle_beta   90.00
_cell.angle_gamma   90.00
#
_symmetry.space_group_name_H-M   'P 1'
#
loop_
_entity.id
_entity.type
_entity.pdbx_description
1 polymer ?
#
loop_
_entity_poly.entity_id
_entity_poly.type
_entity_poly.pdbx_seq_one_letter_code
_entity_poly.pdbx_strand_id
1 'polypeptide(L)'
;MAKKHLVIVESPAKAKTIGKYLGKDYEVKASMGHLRDLPKSKLGVDIEHDFEPVYQPIRGKEELISELKKAAKSSDTVYLATDPDREGEAISWHLKALLNLDDEKAKRVTFNEITKKVVSESIKEPRAIDQDLVDAQQARRVLDRIVGYQLSPLLWKKVRRGLSAGRVQSVAVRMVDDREKEIQAFEAQEYWTLDADLTDEATHKTFEAHYYGKDGKKVEPASGEQVDGIIADIGDKSFTVTNIKRTDKQRSPSLPFTTSTLQQEASRKLNMTPRRTMAIAQQLYEGVDITGEGTVGLITYMRTDSLRISEEAIAAAKTFILGRYGQSYYPKTARHYKAKAGAQDAHEAIRPSNVNLTPEQIKGDLTGEQYRLYRLIWSRFLASQMANAVYDSVSAQIMAGGHEFHASASNLKFSGYTAVYEESRDDDSKEEKEGTLPPLVEGQGLTLEAYTPLQHFTQPPARYTDATLIRAMEQNGIGRPSTYAPTVSTILDREYVIKDGKYLRPTPLGEVVTGLMEERFPDIVDMKFTARMEEKLDTVEEGKTAWKDVIRDFYGGFERDLENAEKALEGMRLKVPDEVSEEKCDVCGRNMVIKSGRFGRFLACPGYPECTFTKPLVIEMPGRCPKCGGRMMKRTGVSKKTNKQYTYYACEFSTSSDPEKKCDFMTWDVPTKDDCPECGQTMFKKAGKGFKRPYCINPACSRFVPEDQRGYVKKKTTETAEEGAESAEAADAAETAAKKTAARKTTAKKSTTAKKTSTKAASTKKTATKTAAAKKTTKKAAAEDGAEKPAKKTAAKKTATTKKTAAKKTTAKSAAKKTAEKEEN
;
A
#
# COMPACT_ATOMS: atom_id res chain seq x y z
N MET A 1 -0.58 -36.53 28.24
CA MET A 1 -1.99 -36.58 27.85
C MET A 1 -2.14 -35.96 26.46
N ALA A 2 -2.89 -36.59 25.56
CA ALA A 2 -3.24 -35.96 24.26
C ALA A 2 -4.05 -34.70 24.54
N LYS A 3 -3.79 -33.62 23.77
CA LYS A 3 -4.58 -32.40 23.88
C LYS A 3 -5.96 -32.64 23.26
N LYS A 4 -7.00 -32.21 23.95
CA LYS A 4 -8.40 -32.44 23.51
C LYS A 4 -8.79 -31.64 22.27
N HIS A 5 -8.20 -30.47 22.08
CA HIS A 5 -8.59 -29.52 21.03
C HIS A 5 -7.40 -29.09 20.17
N LEU A 6 -7.58 -29.09 18.85
CA LEU A 6 -6.64 -28.53 17.89
C LEU A 6 -7.16 -27.21 17.39
N VAL A 7 -6.33 -26.17 17.42
CA VAL A 7 -6.63 -24.87 16.80
C VAL A 7 -5.68 -24.66 15.63
N ILE A 8 -6.21 -24.44 14.43
CA ILE A 8 -5.41 -24.18 13.23
C ILE A 8 -5.57 -22.73 12.81
N VAL A 9 -4.44 -22.04 12.71
CA VAL A 9 -4.34 -20.62 12.26
C VAL A 9 -3.44 -20.53 11.04
N GLU A 10 -3.37 -19.36 10.36
CA GLU A 10 -2.58 -19.23 9.13
C GLU A 10 -1.08 -19.11 9.38
N SER A 11 -0.68 -18.47 10.48
CA SER A 11 0.70 -18.06 10.69
C SER A 11 1.29 -18.56 12.01
N PRO A 12 2.61 -18.80 12.08
CA PRO A 12 3.29 -19.17 13.33
C PRO A 12 3.20 -18.08 14.41
N ALA A 13 3.13 -16.80 14.00
CA ALA A 13 3.01 -15.69 14.94
C ALA A 13 1.66 -15.76 15.67
N LYS A 14 0.54 -15.92 14.92
CA LYS A 14 -0.78 -16.17 15.51
C LYS A 14 -0.76 -17.42 16.41
N ALA A 15 -0.16 -18.52 15.95
CA ALA A 15 -0.09 -19.74 16.75
C ALA A 15 0.62 -19.51 18.09
N LYS A 16 1.71 -18.74 18.10
CA LYS A 16 2.44 -18.36 19.31
C LYS A 16 1.57 -17.52 20.26
N THR A 17 0.87 -16.52 19.73
CA THR A 17 0.05 -15.59 20.51
C THR A 17 -1.17 -16.31 21.10
N ILE A 18 -1.96 -16.97 20.26
CA ILE A 18 -3.19 -17.66 20.67
C ILE A 18 -2.88 -18.84 21.60
N GLY A 19 -1.79 -19.57 21.34
CA GLY A 19 -1.35 -20.68 22.20
C GLY A 19 -1.03 -20.28 23.64
N LYS A 20 -0.63 -19.02 23.87
CA LYS A 20 -0.42 -18.47 25.23
C LYS A 20 -1.75 -18.17 25.95
N TYR A 21 -2.84 -17.94 25.22
CA TYR A 21 -4.13 -17.59 25.79
C TYR A 21 -5.00 -18.81 26.14
N LEU A 22 -4.89 -19.90 25.37
CA LEU A 22 -5.83 -21.04 25.40
C LEU A 22 -5.44 -22.16 26.39
N GLY A 23 -4.40 -22.15 27.08
CA GLY A 23 -4.08 -23.17 28.10
C GLY A 23 -3.73 -24.55 27.55
N LYS A 24 -3.66 -25.54 28.46
CA LYS A 24 -3.01 -26.85 28.21
C LYS A 24 -3.85 -27.83 27.38
N ASP A 25 -5.15 -27.66 27.33
CA ASP A 25 -6.08 -28.56 26.62
C ASP A 25 -6.08 -28.29 25.10
N TYR A 26 -5.47 -27.20 24.66
CA TYR A 26 -5.42 -26.78 23.28
C TYR A 26 -4.02 -26.98 22.67
N GLU A 27 -3.99 -27.53 21.48
CA GLU A 27 -2.82 -27.52 20.61
C GLU A 27 -3.02 -26.51 19.49
N VAL A 28 -2.16 -25.48 19.38
CA VAL A 28 -2.28 -24.46 18.32
C VAL A 28 -1.20 -24.69 17.28
N LYS A 29 -1.60 -24.87 16.02
CA LYS A 29 -0.72 -25.10 14.86
C LYS A 29 -0.99 -24.10 13.76
N ALA A 30 0.02 -23.86 12.92
CA ALA A 30 -0.08 -22.97 11.77
C ALA A 30 -0.17 -23.78 10.47
N SER A 31 -1.09 -23.40 9.58
CA SER A 31 -1.20 -23.93 8.21
C SER A 31 -0.18 -23.31 7.24
N MET A 32 0.47 -22.22 7.63
CA MET A 32 1.37 -21.47 6.77
C MET A 32 0.69 -20.96 5.48
N GLY A 33 -0.55 -20.48 5.60
CA GLY A 33 -1.41 -20.07 4.50
C GLY A 33 -2.16 -21.23 3.85
N HIS A 34 -2.51 -21.11 2.57
CA HIS A 34 -3.19 -22.17 1.83
C HIS A 34 -2.38 -23.47 1.73
N LEU A 35 -3.04 -24.59 1.90
CA LEU A 35 -2.49 -25.94 1.71
C LEU A 35 -3.02 -26.65 0.46
N ARG A 36 -4.08 -26.11 -0.16
CA ARG A 36 -4.76 -26.62 -1.34
C ARG A 36 -5.05 -25.46 -2.28
N ASP A 37 -4.80 -25.61 -3.57
CA ASP A 37 -5.03 -24.57 -4.58
C ASP A 37 -5.19 -25.22 -5.97
N LEU A 38 -5.55 -24.43 -6.98
CA LEU A 38 -5.56 -24.82 -8.38
C LEU A 38 -4.15 -25.18 -8.86
N PRO A 39 -3.99 -26.13 -9.81
CA PRO A 39 -2.68 -26.55 -10.32
C PRO A 39 -1.94 -25.36 -10.98
N LYS A 40 -0.62 -25.24 -10.73
CA LYS A 40 0.18 -24.12 -11.26
C LYS A 40 0.41 -24.19 -12.77
N SER A 41 0.45 -25.39 -13.35
CA SER A 41 0.82 -25.64 -14.74
C SER A 41 -0.34 -25.87 -15.71
N LYS A 42 -1.57 -25.84 -15.19
CA LYS A 42 -2.80 -26.05 -15.98
C LYS A 42 -3.83 -25.00 -15.55
N LEU A 43 -4.86 -24.80 -16.36
CA LEU A 43 -5.98 -23.93 -16.02
C LEU A 43 -6.58 -24.34 -14.67
N GLY A 44 -6.88 -25.64 -14.50
CA GLY A 44 -7.41 -26.20 -13.27
C GLY A 44 -8.85 -25.79 -13.00
N VAL A 45 -9.54 -25.32 -14.01
CA VAL A 45 -10.97 -25.02 -14.02
C VAL A 45 -11.54 -25.79 -15.21
N ASP A 46 -12.55 -26.60 -14.98
CA ASP A 46 -13.24 -27.37 -16.01
C ASP A 46 -14.38 -26.52 -16.57
N ILE A 47 -14.15 -25.96 -17.75
CA ILE A 47 -15.09 -25.02 -18.40
C ILE A 47 -16.31 -25.79 -18.90
N GLU A 48 -16.12 -27.03 -19.42
CA GLU A 48 -17.17 -27.85 -19.99
C GLU A 48 -18.15 -28.40 -18.92
N HIS A 49 -17.64 -28.59 -17.68
CA HIS A 49 -18.43 -29.00 -16.53
C HIS A 49 -18.69 -27.83 -15.56
N ASP A 50 -19.21 -26.74 -16.12
CA ASP A 50 -19.73 -25.59 -15.37
C ASP A 50 -18.69 -24.95 -14.42
N PHE A 51 -17.48 -24.75 -14.95
CA PHE A 51 -16.38 -24.07 -14.27
C PHE A 51 -15.91 -24.74 -12.97
N GLU A 52 -16.08 -26.08 -12.84
CA GLU A 52 -15.69 -26.79 -11.64
C GLU A 52 -14.18 -26.69 -11.37
N PRO A 53 -13.76 -26.19 -10.19
CA PRO A 53 -12.34 -26.01 -9.87
C PRO A 53 -11.71 -27.33 -9.42
N VAL A 54 -10.61 -27.70 -10.05
CA VAL A 54 -9.84 -28.90 -9.70
C VAL A 54 -8.76 -28.54 -8.69
N TYR A 55 -9.09 -28.59 -7.43
CA TYR A 55 -8.16 -28.30 -6.34
C TYR A 55 -7.23 -29.49 -6.02
N GLN A 56 -5.96 -29.17 -5.74
CA GLN A 56 -4.96 -30.16 -5.33
C GLN A 56 -4.09 -29.63 -4.19
N PRO A 57 -3.49 -30.52 -3.36
CA PRO A 57 -2.52 -30.11 -2.37
C PRO A 57 -1.36 -29.33 -2.99
N ILE A 58 -0.91 -28.28 -2.31
CA ILE A 58 0.22 -27.47 -2.77
C ILE A 58 1.51 -28.25 -2.60
N ARG A 59 2.25 -28.43 -3.70
CA ARG A 59 3.52 -29.14 -3.72
C ARG A 59 4.52 -28.53 -2.71
N GLY A 60 5.17 -29.37 -1.92
CA GLY A 60 6.12 -28.98 -0.87
C GLY A 60 5.44 -28.67 0.48
N LYS A 61 4.15 -29.00 0.62
CA LYS A 61 3.39 -28.88 1.86
C LYS A 61 2.97 -30.24 2.44
N GLU A 62 3.44 -31.33 1.86
CA GLU A 62 3.01 -32.71 2.16
C GLU A 62 3.30 -33.07 3.62
N GLU A 63 4.47 -32.70 4.14
CA GLU A 63 4.86 -32.97 5.54
C GLU A 63 3.94 -32.24 6.51
N LEU A 64 3.67 -30.95 6.26
CA LEU A 64 2.79 -30.14 7.09
C LEU A 64 1.35 -30.68 7.06
N ILE A 65 0.86 -31.08 5.89
CA ILE A 65 -0.47 -31.71 5.75
C ILE A 65 -0.53 -33.02 6.58
N SER A 66 0.51 -33.86 6.51
CA SER A 66 0.60 -35.10 7.28
C SER A 66 0.63 -34.82 8.79
N GLU A 67 1.37 -33.80 9.22
CA GLU A 67 1.43 -33.38 10.61
C GLU A 67 0.05 -32.91 11.12
N LEU A 68 -0.62 -32.02 10.35
CA LEU A 68 -1.95 -31.54 10.70
C LEU A 68 -2.99 -32.67 10.72
N LYS A 69 -2.91 -33.64 9.79
CA LYS A 69 -3.77 -34.83 9.79
C LYS A 69 -3.61 -35.68 11.04
N LYS A 70 -2.37 -35.87 11.50
CA LYS A 70 -2.08 -36.62 12.74
C LYS A 70 -2.65 -35.88 13.96
N ALA A 71 -2.42 -34.58 14.06
CA ALA A 71 -2.95 -33.76 15.15
C ALA A 71 -4.49 -33.73 15.14
N ALA A 72 -5.12 -33.58 13.99
CA ALA A 72 -6.57 -33.57 13.86
C ALA A 72 -7.22 -34.94 14.24
N LYS A 73 -6.56 -36.07 13.91
CA LYS A 73 -7.04 -37.40 14.31
C LYS A 73 -6.99 -37.62 15.82
N SER A 74 -6.00 -37.07 16.50
CA SER A 74 -5.81 -37.22 17.96
C SER A 74 -6.61 -36.22 18.79
N SER A 75 -7.31 -35.28 18.17
CA SER A 75 -8.12 -34.25 18.83
C SER A 75 -9.60 -34.54 18.72
N ASP A 76 -10.36 -34.20 19.75
CA ASP A 76 -11.83 -34.34 19.79
C ASP A 76 -12.49 -33.26 18.90
N THR A 77 -11.96 -32.03 18.92
CA THR A 77 -12.46 -30.88 18.19
C THR A 77 -11.33 -30.18 17.44
N VAL A 78 -11.58 -29.71 16.24
CA VAL A 78 -10.65 -28.92 15.43
C VAL A 78 -11.26 -27.54 15.17
N TYR A 79 -10.65 -26.51 15.79
CA TYR A 79 -11.02 -25.12 15.56
C TYR A 79 -10.22 -24.57 14.39
N LEU A 80 -10.94 -24.08 13.37
CA LEU A 80 -10.39 -23.42 12.20
C LEU A 80 -10.42 -21.92 12.45
N ALA A 81 -9.29 -21.37 12.96
CA ALA A 81 -9.17 -20.03 13.48
C ALA A 81 -8.37 -19.10 12.55
N THR A 82 -8.71 -19.15 11.27
CA THR A 82 -8.15 -18.31 10.21
C THR A 82 -8.73 -16.89 10.23
N ASP A 83 -8.15 -15.95 9.46
CA ASP A 83 -8.58 -14.55 9.42
C ASP A 83 -10.09 -14.40 9.15
N PRO A 84 -10.71 -13.29 9.57
CA PRO A 84 -12.16 -13.10 9.45
C PRO A 84 -12.62 -12.67 8.03
N ASP A 85 -11.76 -12.74 7.01
CA ASP A 85 -12.10 -12.40 5.64
C ASP A 85 -12.42 -13.65 4.79
N ARG A 86 -12.90 -13.43 3.55
CA ARG A 86 -13.22 -14.53 2.60
C ARG A 86 -12.03 -15.43 2.29
N GLU A 87 -10.81 -14.92 2.37
CA GLU A 87 -9.59 -15.71 2.17
C GLU A 87 -9.35 -16.68 3.33
N GLY A 88 -9.54 -16.21 4.58
CA GLY A 88 -9.49 -17.05 5.77
C GLY A 88 -10.59 -18.10 5.80
N GLU A 89 -11.80 -17.77 5.33
CA GLU A 89 -12.91 -18.73 5.21
C GLU A 89 -12.57 -19.83 4.22
N ALA A 90 -12.04 -19.49 3.04
CA ALA A 90 -11.59 -20.47 2.05
C ALA A 90 -10.43 -21.34 2.56
N ILE A 91 -9.48 -20.78 3.32
CA ILE A 91 -8.43 -21.57 3.96
C ILE A 91 -9.04 -22.60 4.91
N SER A 92 -10.00 -22.20 5.73
CA SER A 92 -10.72 -23.08 6.66
C SER A 92 -11.46 -24.21 5.91
N TRP A 93 -12.16 -23.88 4.82
CA TRP A 93 -12.83 -24.84 3.97
C TRP A 93 -11.86 -25.83 3.31
N HIS A 94 -10.73 -25.35 2.81
CA HIS A 94 -9.68 -26.21 2.27
C HIS A 94 -9.05 -27.12 3.32
N LEU A 95 -8.86 -26.63 4.55
CA LEU A 95 -8.38 -27.41 5.66
C LEU A 95 -9.37 -28.52 6.04
N LYS A 96 -10.67 -28.22 6.15
CA LYS A 96 -11.73 -29.20 6.42
C LYS A 96 -11.67 -30.34 5.41
N ALA A 97 -11.60 -30.02 4.12
CA ALA A 97 -11.51 -31.01 3.05
C ALA A 97 -10.23 -31.83 3.08
N LEU A 98 -9.06 -31.20 3.27
CA LEU A 98 -7.77 -31.90 3.31
C LEU A 98 -7.60 -32.81 4.52
N LEU A 99 -8.17 -32.42 5.66
CA LEU A 99 -8.05 -33.15 6.93
C LEU A 99 -9.18 -34.20 7.08
N ASN A 100 -10.13 -34.25 6.15
CA ASN A 100 -11.35 -35.07 6.16
C ASN A 100 -12.13 -34.91 7.47
N LEU A 101 -12.46 -33.68 7.81
CA LEU A 101 -13.24 -33.33 9.00
C LEU A 101 -14.72 -33.28 8.67
N ASP A 102 -15.55 -33.86 9.52
CA ASP A 102 -16.99 -33.68 9.54
C ASP A 102 -17.39 -32.33 10.16
N ASP A 103 -18.67 -31.96 10.07
CA ASP A 103 -19.19 -30.71 10.59
C ASP A 103 -19.27 -30.67 12.13
N GLU A 104 -19.32 -31.82 12.77
CA GLU A 104 -19.34 -31.91 14.23
C GLU A 104 -17.97 -31.59 14.79
N LYS A 105 -16.93 -32.09 14.14
CA LYS A 105 -15.53 -31.92 14.56
C LYS A 105 -14.92 -30.59 14.12
N ALA A 106 -15.30 -30.07 12.94
CA ALA A 106 -14.77 -28.80 12.40
C ALA A 106 -15.58 -27.63 12.94
N LYS A 107 -14.94 -26.75 13.69
CA LYS A 107 -15.53 -25.53 14.25
C LYS A 107 -14.81 -24.29 13.74
N ARG A 108 -15.53 -23.34 13.16
CA ARG A 108 -14.98 -22.07 12.67
C ARG A 108 -14.97 -21.02 13.77
N VAL A 109 -13.85 -20.35 13.93
CA VAL A 109 -13.68 -19.23 14.89
C VAL A 109 -12.96 -18.08 14.21
N THR A 110 -13.41 -16.85 14.44
CA THR A 110 -12.83 -15.61 13.89
C THR A 110 -12.50 -14.63 15.00
N PHE A 111 -11.49 -13.79 14.78
CA PHE A 111 -11.05 -12.78 15.75
C PHE A 111 -10.86 -11.44 15.02
N ASN A 112 -11.63 -10.43 15.40
CA ASN A 112 -11.41 -9.06 14.93
C ASN A 112 -10.17 -8.43 15.56
N GLU A 113 -9.75 -8.90 16.74
CA GLU A 113 -8.49 -8.56 17.40
C GLU A 113 -7.95 -9.78 18.17
N ILE A 114 -6.64 -9.91 18.27
CA ILE A 114 -6.02 -11.04 18.97
C ILE A 114 -5.65 -10.61 20.39
N THR A 115 -6.66 -10.50 21.22
CA THR A 115 -6.55 -10.27 22.66
C THR A 115 -6.97 -11.51 23.45
N LYS A 116 -6.50 -11.65 24.68
CA LYS A 116 -6.86 -12.81 25.52
C LYS A 116 -8.39 -12.90 25.74
N LYS A 117 -9.07 -11.76 25.92
CA LYS A 117 -10.52 -11.70 26.12
C LYS A 117 -11.23 -12.24 24.88
N VAL A 118 -11.00 -11.62 23.73
CA VAL A 118 -11.68 -11.96 22.46
C VAL A 118 -11.42 -13.41 22.06
N VAL A 119 -10.17 -13.89 22.15
CA VAL A 119 -9.84 -15.28 21.81
C VAL A 119 -10.57 -16.26 22.73
N SER A 120 -10.61 -15.99 24.04
CA SER A 120 -11.27 -16.86 25.01
C SER A 120 -12.79 -16.87 24.88
N GLU A 121 -13.40 -15.79 24.45
CA GLU A 121 -14.84 -15.67 24.20
C GLU A 121 -15.21 -16.34 22.88
N SER A 122 -14.52 -16.01 21.79
CA SER A 122 -14.80 -16.57 20.45
C SER A 122 -14.67 -18.09 20.39
N ILE A 123 -13.74 -18.70 21.13
CA ILE A 123 -13.60 -20.17 21.20
C ILE A 123 -14.83 -20.86 21.81
N LYS A 124 -15.58 -20.16 22.65
CA LYS A 124 -16.80 -20.71 23.30
C LYS A 124 -18.01 -20.65 22.37
N GLU A 125 -17.98 -19.78 21.38
CA GLU A 125 -19.08 -19.53 20.44
C GLU A 125 -18.63 -19.80 18.99
N PRO A 126 -18.22 -21.05 18.67
CA PRO A 126 -17.82 -21.37 17.32
C PRO A 126 -19.04 -21.45 16.38
N ARG A 127 -18.81 -21.17 15.11
CA ARG A 127 -19.82 -21.30 14.04
C ARG A 127 -19.45 -22.38 13.03
N ALA A 128 -20.31 -22.65 12.08
CA ALA A 128 -19.99 -23.39 10.87
C ALA A 128 -19.14 -22.52 9.92
N ILE A 129 -18.53 -23.16 8.92
CA ILE A 129 -17.92 -22.45 7.79
C ILE A 129 -19.03 -21.78 7.01
N ASP A 130 -18.83 -20.53 6.67
CA ASP A 130 -19.75 -19.75 5.85
C ASP A 130 -19.48 -20.07 4.37
N GLN A 131 -20.44 -20.75 3.74
CA GLN A 131 -20.27 -21.20 2.36
C GLN A 131 -20.37 -20.04 1.36
N ASP A 132 -21.10 -18.98 1.65
CA ASP A 132 -21.22 -17.81 0.77
C ASP A 132 -19.89 -17.04 0.69
N LEU A 133 -19.18 -16.91 1.82
CA LEU A 133 -17.81 -16.36 1.85
C LEU A 133 -16.83 -17.25 1.07
N VAL A 134 -16.93 -18.58 1.19
CA VAL A 134 -16.12 -19.53 0.42
C VAL A 134 -16.39 -19.37 -1.07
N ASP A 135 -17.65 -19.30 -1.45
CA ASP A 135 -18.09 -19.18 -2.84
C ASP A 135 -17.65 -17.86 -3.46
N ALA A 136 -17.70 -16.76 -2.71
CA ALA A 136 -17.19 -15.48 -3.15
C ALA A 136 -15.66 -15.52 -3.40
N GLN A 137 -14.91 -16.22 -2.54
CA GLN A 137 -13.48 -16.43 -2.76
C GLN A 137 -13.21 -17.34 -3.95
N GLN A 138 -13.98 -18.44 -4.11
CA GLN A 138 -13.88 -19.33 -5.26
C GLN A 138 -14.18 -18.60 -6.57
N ALA A 139 -15.27 -17.82 -6.63
CA ALA A 139 -15.61 -16.99 -7.77
C ALA A 139 -14.44 -16.10 -8.19
N ARG A 140 -13.89 -15.34 -7.24
CA ARG A 140 -12.70 -14.49 -7.48
C ARG A 140 -11.52 -15.31 -7.98
N ARG A 141 -11.22 -16.43 -7.31
CA ARG A 141 -10.07 -17.29 -7.66
C ARG A 141 -10.20 -17.89 -9.05
N VAL A 142 -11.38 -18.39 -9.42
CA VAL A 142 -11.67 -18.95 -10.74
C VAL A 142 -11.60 -17.87 -11.81
N LEU A 143 -12.22 -16.73 -11.59
CA LEU A 143 -12.23 -15.59 -12.51
C LEU A 143 -10.82 -15.07 -12.80
N ASP A 144 -10.04 -14.79 -11.75
CA ASP A 144 -8.67 -14.31 -11.90
C ASP A 144 -7.75 -15.39 -12.52
N ARG A 145 -8.07 -16.68 -12.31
CA ARG A 145 -7.39 -17.79 -12.95
C ARG A 145 -7.68 -17.86 -14.45
N ILE A 146 -8.93 -17.77 -14.86
CA ILE A 146 -9.34 -17.79 -16.28
C ILE A 146 -8.65 -16.63 -17.01
N VAL A 147 -8.85 -15.40 -16.53
CA VAL A 147 -8.27 -14.19 -17.15
C VAL A 147 -6.75 -14.29 -17.20
N GLY A 148 -6.11 -14.51 -16.07
CA GLY A 148 -4.64 -14.50 -15.98
C GLY A 148 -3.98 -15.62 -16.76
N TYR A 149 -4.58 -16.81 -16.79
CA TYR A 149 -4.01 -17.98 -17.45
C TYR A 149 -4.18 -17.98 -18.97
N GLN A 150 -5.26 -17.35 -19.47
CA GLN A 150 -5.52 -17.25 -20.89
C GLN A 150 -4.88 -16.01 -21.53
N LEU A 151 -4.93 -14.84 -20.89
CA LEU A 151 -4.30 -13.61 -21.44
C LEU A 151 -2.77 -13.60 -21.33
N SER A 152 -2.19 -14.12 -20.26
CA SER A 152 -0.74 -14.06 -20.10
C SER A 152 0.04 -14.76 -21.22
N PRO A 153 -0.34 -15.96 -21.72
CA PRO A 153 0.29 -16.59 -22.88
C PRO A 153 0.18 -15.76 -24.17
N LEU A 154 -0.95 -15.07 -24.39
CA LEU A 154 -1.12 -14.17 -25.53
C LEU A 154 -0.10 -13.03 -25.45
N LEU A 155 0.06 -12.39 -24.30
CA LEU A 155 1.06 -11.36 -24.07
C LEU A 155 2.49 -11.90 -24.28
N TRP A 156 2.76 -13.16 -23.88
CA TRP A 156 4.09 -13.77 -24.10
C TRP A 156 4.40 -14.02 -25.57
N LYS A 157 3.41 -14.44 -26.33
CA LYS A 157 3.57 -14.65 -27.80
C LYS A 157 3.73 -13.32 -28.54
N LYS A 158 2.94 -12.31 -28.15
CA LYS A 158 2.77 -11.08 -28.94
C LYS A 158 3.66 -9.92 -28.50
N VAL A 159 4.07 -9.87 -27.25
CA VAL A 159 4.93 -8.81 -26.68
C VAL A 159 6.23 -9.42 -26.16
N ARG A 160 6.27 -9.93 -24.91
CA ARG A 160 7.45 -10.61 -24.34
C ARG A 160 7.06 -11.59 -23.23
N ARG A 161 7.91 -12.59 -22.99
CA ARG A 161 7.74 -13.55 -21.89
C ARG A 161 7.79 -12.88 -20.51
N GLY A 162 7.03 -13.41 -19.56
CA GLY A 162 7.02 -12.98 -18.16
C GLY A 162 6.01 -11.88 -17.85
N LEU A 163 5.24 -11.41 -18.82
CA LEU A 163 4.13 -10.49 -18.61
C LEU A 163 2.92 -11.21 -18.00
N SER A 164 2.05 -10.46 -17.36
CA SER A 164 0.76 -10.97 -16.85
C SER A 164 -0.32 -9.93 -17.07
N ALA A 165 -1.52 -10.39 -17.40
CA ALA A 165 -2.73 -9.59 -17.37
C ALA A 165 -3.65 -10.10 -16.25
N GLY A 166 -4.47 -9.21 -15.72
CA GLY A 166 -5.46 -9.51 -14.69
C GLY A 166 -6.41 -8.33 -14.58
N ARG A 167 -7.67 -8.56 -14.23
CA ARG A 167 -8.73 -7.55 -14.22
C ARG A 167 -8.30 -6.25 -13.51
N VAL A 168 -8.08 -6.33 -12.20
CA VAL A 168 -7.75 -5.15 -11.37
C VAL A 168 -6.39 -4.56 -11.74
N GLN A 169 -5.40 -5.40 -12.05
CA GLN A 169 -4.07 -4.95 -12.40
C GLN A 169 -4.06 -4.18 -13.74
N SER A 170 -4.78 -4.66 -14.77
CA SER A 170 -4.79 -4.01 -16.09
C SER A 170 -5.51 -2.66 -16.04
N VAL A 171 -6.60 -2.57 -15.28
CA VAL A 171 -7.29 -1.29 -15.05
C VAL A 171 -6.39 -0.30 -14.28
N ALA A 172 -5.64 -0.76 -13.27
CA ALA A 172 -4.73 0.12 -12.54
C ALA A 172 -3.59 0.67 -13.44
N VAL A 173 -3.08 -0.13 -14.40
CA VAL A 173 -2.11 0.36 -15.40
C VAL A 173 -2.77 1.40 -16.31
N ARG A 174 -3.97 1.10 -16.82
CA ARG A 174 -4.74 2.03 -17.65
C ARG A 174 -4.98 3.37 -16.95
N MET A 175 -5.38 3.37 -15.69
CA MET A 175 -5.56 4.62 -14.93
C MET A 175 -4.30 5.49 -14.92
N VAL A 176 -3.12 4.86 -14.77
CA VAL A 176 -1.84 5.59 -14.80
C VAL A 176 -1.52 6.08 -16.21
N ASP A 177 -1.81 5.30 -17.23
CA ASP A 177 -1.60 5.61 -18.64
C ASP A 177 -2.53 6.74 -19.11
N ASP A 178 -3.82 6.65 -18.80
CA ASP A 178 -4.82 7.70 -19.11
C ASP A 178 -4.41 9.04 -18.46
N ARG A 179 -3.94 9.03 -17.20
CA ARG A 179 -3.41 10.21 -16.53
C ARG A 179 -2.21 10.80 -17.23
N GLU A 180 -1.31 9.98 -17.74
CA GLU A 180 -0.14 10.46 -18.50
C GLU A 180 -0.57 11.06 -19.85
N LYS A 181 -1.57 10.46 -20.53
CA LYS A 181 -2.18 11.03 -21.75
C LYS A 181 -2.85 12.37 -21.47
N GLU A 182 -3.61 12.50 -20.35
CA GLU A 182 -4.19 13.78 -19.92
C GLU A 182 -3.12 14.86 -19.70
N ILE A 183 -1.99 14.50 -19.07
CA ILE A 183 -0.88 15.44 -18.83
C ILE A 183 -0.22 15.87 -20.14
N GLN A 184 -0.03 14.93 -21.08
CA GLN A 184 0.58 15.22 -22.38
C GLN A 184 -0.31 16.06 -23.30
N ALA A 185 -1.62 15.90 -23.18
CA ALA A 185 -2.60 16.67 -23.94
C ALA A 185 -2.96 18.02 -23.30
N PHE A 186 -2.44 18.28 -22.11
CA PHE A 186 -2.79 19.48 -21.36
C PHE A 186 -2.12 20.72 -21.96
N GLU A 187 -2.93 21.75 -22.22
CA GLU A 187 -2.49 23.07 -22.65
C GLU A 187 -2.59 24.05 -21.47
N ALA A 188 -1.46 24.62 -21.09
CA ALA A 188 -1.42 25.58 -20.00
C ALA A 188 -2.08 26.91 -20.43
N GLN A 189 -3.04 27.39 -19.65
CA GLN A 189 -3.70 28.66 -19.82
C GLN A 189 -3.12 29.68 -18.84
N GLU A 190 -2.83 30.86 -19.35
CA GLU A 190 -2.36 31.97 -18.54
C GLU A 190 -3.53 32.57 -17.77
N TYR A 191 -3.30 32.96 -16.53
CA TYR A 191 -4.19 33.78 -15.72
C TYR A 191 -3.36 34.60 -14.74
N TRP A 192 -3.96 35.67 -14.24
CA TRP A 192 -3.30 36.57 -13.33
C TRP A 192 -4.06 36.74 -12.03
N THR A 193 -3.33 37.02 -10.95
CA THR A 193 -3.92 37.49 -9.70
C THR A 193 -3.29 38.84 -9.34
N LEU A 194 -4.07 39.66 -8.68
CA LEU A 194 -3.63 40.92 -8.15
C LEU A 194 -3.81 40.95 -6.66
N ASP A 195 -2.73 41.14 -5.92
CA ASP A 195 -2.73 41.32 -4.49
C ASP A 195 -2.41 42.79 -4.17
N ALA A 196 -3.00 43.29 -3.10
CA ALA A 196 -2.72 44.63 -2.59
C ALA A 196 -2.21 44.50 -1.16
N ASP A 197 -1.04 45.06 -0.89
CA ASP A 197 -0.48 45.22 0.45
C ASP A 197 -1.10 46.47 1.08
N LEU A 198 -1.95 46.26 2.09
CA LEU A 198 -2.70 47.34 2.75
C LEU A 198 -2.25 47.49 4.19
N THR A 199 -2.04 48.76 4.60
CA THR A 199 -1.65 49.09 5.97
C THR A 199 -2.82 49.68 6.73
N ASP A 200 -3.11 49.14 7.91
CA ASP A 200 -4.00 49.75 8.90
C ASP A 200 -3.29 50.89 9.62
N GLU A 201 -3.75 52.11 9.38
CA GLU A 201 -3.15 53.33 9.96
C GLU A 201 -3.14 53.36 11.50
N ALA A 202 -4.12 52.68 12.14
CA ALA A 202 -4.24 52.70 13.58
C ALA A 202 -3.21 51.77 14.26
N THR A 203 -2.89 50.64 13.63
CA THR A 203 -1.97 49.64 14.20
C THR A 203 -0.64 49.55 13.50
N HIS A 204 -0.47 50.25 12.36
CA HIS A 204 0.69 50.21 11.45
C HIS A 204 1.05 48.75 11.01
N LYS A 205 0.03 47.91 10.88
CA LYS A 205 0.22 46.55 10.42
C LYS A 205 -0.21 46.41 8.97
N THR A 206 0.69 45.88 8.16
CA THR A 206 0.45 45.58 6.77
C THR A 206 -0.11 44.14 6.63
N PHE A 207 -1.06 43.95 5.74
CA PHE A 207 -1.61 42.67 5.37
C PHE A 207 -1.94 42.62 3.90
N GLU A 208 -2.01 41.42 3.35
CA GLU A 208 -2.27 41.17 1.91
C GLU A 208 -3.77 40.97 1.70
N ALA A 209 -4.33 41.69 0.70
CA ALA A 209 -5.71 41.54 0.24
C ALA A 209 -5.74 41.11 -1.23
N HIS A 210 -6.48 40.07 -1.54
CA HIS A 210 -6.59 39.51 -2.90
C HIS A 210 -7.72 40.12 -3.66
N TYR A 211 -7.47 40.56 -4.92
CA TYR A 211 -8.48 41.04 -5.81
C TYR A 211 -9.55 40.00 -6.08
N TYR A 212 -10.80 40.36 -5.91
CA TYR A 212 -11.95 39.52 -6.15
C TYR A 212 -12.66 39.86 -7.46
N GLY A 213 -12.85 41.17 -7.71
CA GLY A 213 -13.60 41.59 -8.90
C GLY A 213 -14.09 43.02 -8.83
N LYS A 214 -15.08 43.34 -9.64
CA LYS A 214 -15.67 44.69 -9.76
C LYS A 214 -17.18 44.61 -9.66
N ASP A 215 -17.79 45.57 -8.93
CA ASP A 215 -19.24 45.73 -8.77
C ASP A 215 -19.96 44.44 -8.33
N GLY A 216 -19.32 43.68 -7.38
CA GLY A 216 -19.82 42.42 -6.83
C GLY A 216 -19.71 41.20 -7.76
N LYS A 217 -19.08 41.38 -8.93
CA LYS A 217 -18.83 40.27 -9.86
C LYS A 217 -17.38 39.82 -9.79
N LYS A 218 -17.17 38.50 -9.62
CA LYS A 218 -15.83 37.93 -9.67
C LYS A 218 -15.18 38.13 -11.04
N VAL A 219 -13.96 38.60 -11.06
CA VAL A 219 -13.14 38.81 -12.27
C VAL A 219 -11.81 38.10 -12.08
N GLU A 220 -11.47 37.23 -13.02
CA GLU A 220 -10.15 36.57 -13.09
C GLU A 220 -9.42 37.19 -14.30
N PRO A 221 -8.38 38.02 -14.07
CA PRO A 221 -7.68 38.67 -15.20
C PRO A 221 -6.95 37.59 -16.04
N ALA A 222 -7.09 37.67 -17.36
CA ALA A 222 -6.47 36.75 -18.28
C ALA A 222 -5.10 37.22 -18.80
N SER A 223 -4.73 38.47 -18.56
CA SER A 223 -3.47 39.05 -19.01
C SER A 223 -2.98 40.13 -18.05
N GLY A 224 -1.68 40.43 -18.12
CA GLY A 224 -1.09 41.58 -17.40
C GLY A 224 -1.73 42.92 -17.78
N GLU A 225 -2.07 43.12 -19.04
CA GLU A 225 -2.76 44.36 -19.51
C GLU A 225 -4.09 44.56 -18.80
N GLN A 226 -4.84 43.50 -18.52
CA GLN A 226 -6.08 43.60 -17.75
C GLN A 226 -5.81 43.99 -16.30
N VAL A 227 -4.74 43.47 -15.70
CA VAL A 227 -4.32 43.87 -14.35
C VAL A 227 -3.91 45.32 -14.30
N ASP A 228 -3.11 45.80 -15.27
CA ASP A 228 -2.71 47.18 -15.38
C ASP A 228 -3.94 48.09 -15.56
N GLY A 229 -4.93 47.67 -16.36
CA GLY A 229 -6.20 48.33 -16.51
C GLY A 229 -6.99 48.43 -15.20
N ILE A 230 -7.01 47.39 -14.39
CA ILE A 230 -7.65 47.39 -13.06
C ILE A 230 -6.96 48.36 -12.13
N ILE A 231 -5.63 48.37 -12.09
CA ILE A 231 -4.83 49.26 -11.25
C ILE A 231 -5.08 50.72 -11.68
N ALA A 232 -5.11 51.00 -12.98
CA ALA A 232 -5.36 52.34 -13.51
C ALA A 232 -6.79 52.81 -13.18
N ASP A 233 -7.79 51.92 -13.22
CA ASP A 233 -9.16 52.27 -12.88
C ASP A 233 -9.37 52.53 -11.37
N ILE A 234 -8.64 51.84 -10.53
CA ILE A 234 -8.58 52.12 -9.08
C ILE A 234 -7.93 53.49 -8.86
N GLY A 235 -6.77 53.76 -9.49
CA GLY A 235 -6.04 55.03 -9.36
C GLY A 235 -5.81 55.40 -7.89
N ASP A 236 -6.10 56.68 -7.56
CA ASP A 236 -5.88 57.24 -6.21
C ASP A 236 -7.07 57.00 -5.26
N LYS A 237 -8.03 56.10 -5.58
CA LYS A 237 -9.19 55.84 -4.74
C LYS A 237 -8.79 55.16 -3.45
N SER A 238 -9.37 55.60 -2.34
CA SER A 238 -9.11 55.05 -1.02
C SER A 238 -9.67 53.64 -0.85
N PHE A 239 -8.89 52.80 -0.21
CA PHE A 239 -9.32 51.45 0.23
C PHE A 239 -10.15 51.58 1.52
N THR A 240 -11.35 51.05 1.50
CA THR A 240 -12.25 51.10 2.66
C THR A 240 -12.77 49.69 2.98
N VAL A 241 -12.74 49.34 4.22
CA VAL A 241 -13.31 48.07 4.73
C VAL A 241 -14.83 48.20 4.73
N THR A 242 -15.53 47.43 3.90
CA THR A 242 -16.98 47.50 3.77
C THR A 242 -17.74 46.47 4.56
N ASN A 243 -17.13 45.30 4.78
CA ASN A 243 -17.78 44.22 5.53
C ASN A 243 -16.74 43.35 6.24
N ILE A 244 -17.03 42.96 7.49
CA ILE A 244 -16.20 42.07 8.25
C ILE A 244 -17.03 40.91 8.79
N LYS A 245 -16.73 39.73 8.33
CA LYS A 245 -17.38 38.50 8.79
C LYS A 245 -16.46 37.73 9.73
N ARG A 246 -16.87 37.56 10.98
CA ARG A 246 -16.16 36.72 11.98
C ARG A 246 -17.00 35.47 12.23
N THR A 247 -16.36 34.30 12.11
CA THR A 247 -17.04 33.01 12.29
C THR A 247 -16.14 31.99 12.93
N ASP A 248 -16.68 31.26 13.91
CA ASP A 248 -16.02 30.08 14.45
C ASP A 248 -16.20 28.91 13.45
N LYS A 249 -15.17 28.62 12.64
CA LYS A 249 -15.15 27.46 11.74
C LYS A 249 -14.79 26.22 12.54
N GLN A 250 -15.67 25.22 12.51
CA GLN A 250 -15.39 23.92 13.14
C GLN A 250 -14.85 22.94 12.09
N ARG A 251 -13.70 22.32 12.37
CA ARG A 251 -13.14 21.21 11.60
C ARG A 251 -13.32 19.90 12.36
N SER A 252 -14.03 18.96 11.76
CA SER A 252 -14.24 17.63 12.32
C SER A 252 -13.00 16.74 12.11
N PRO A 253 -12.73 15.81 13.02
CA PRO A 253 -11.67 14.82 12.80
C PRO A 253 -11.97 13.92 11.62
N SER A 254 -10.91 13.42 11.02
CA SER A 254 -11.01 12.43 9.97
C SER A 254 -11.54 11.10 10.50
N LEU A 255 -12.18 10.31 9.63
CA LEU A 255 -12.74 9.01 9.93
C LEU A 255 -11.67 8.01 10.42
N PRO A 256 -12.02 6.97 11.18
CA PRO A 256 -11.12 5.88 11.51
C PRO A 256 -10.51 5.24 10.26
N PHE A 257 -9.37 4.58 10.39
CA PHE A 257 -8.73 3.96 9.24
C PHE A 257 -9.48 2.75 8.71
N THR A 258 -9.66 2.75 7.39
CA THR A 258 -9.84 1.55 6.56
C THR A 258 -8.49 1.11 6.00
N THR A 259 -8.43 -0.05 5.34
CA THR A 259 -7.22 -0.50 4.64
C THR A 259 -6.70 0.53 3.65
N SER A 260 -7.59 1.10 2.85
CA SER A 260 -7.25 2.11 1.84
C SER A 260 -6.66 3.36 2.48
N THR A 261 -7.36 3.96 3.44
CA THR A 261 -6.93 5.20 4.09
C THR A 261 -5.65 5.01 4.91
N LEU A 262 -5.45 3.83 5.53
CA LEU A 262 -4.20 3.50 6.20
C LEU A 262 -3.02 3.43 5.23
N GLN A 263 -3.20 2.80 4.06
CA GLN A 263 -2.16 2.71 3.04
C GLN A 263 -1.82 4.11 2.48
N GLN A 264 -2.82 4.95 2.26
CA GLN A 264 -2.65 6.33 1.81
C GLN A 264 -1.83 7.15 2.80
N GLU A 265 -2.25 7.20 4.07
CA GLU A 265 -1.55 7.98 5.10
C GLU A 265 -0.15 7.44 5.44
N ALA A 266 0.02 6.12 5.46
CA ALA A 266 1.34 5.52 5.64
C ALA A 266 2.28 5.85 4.47
N SER A 267 1.77 5.96 3.25
CA SER A 267 2.55 6.41 2.10
C SER A 267 2.97 7.88 2.24
N ARG A 268 2.03 8.77 2.62
CA ARG A 268 2.29 10.21 2.79
C ARG A 268 3.22 10.51 3.96
N LYS A 269 2.84 10.10 5.16
CA LYS A 269 3.55 10.47 6.41
C LYS A 269 4.79 9.64 6.69
N LEU A 270 4.80 8.38 6.30
CA LEU A 270 5.83 7.43 6.68
C LEU A 270 6.71 6.99 5.50
N ASN A 271 6.36 7.41 4.27
CA ASN A 271 6.99 6.97 3.03
C ASN A 271 7.08 5.43 2.94
N MET A 272 5.99 4.76 3.34
CA MET A 272 5.86 3.32 3.28
C MET A 272 5.08 2.90 2.04
N THR A 273 5.59 1.91 1.30
CA THR A 273 4.81 1.33 0.20
C THR A 273 3.59 0.57 0.75
N PRO A 274 2.47 0.46 -0.01
CA PRO A 274 1.28 -0.27 0.42
C PRO A 274 1.59 -1.70 0.91
N ARG A 275 2.42 -2.44 0.16
CA ARG A 275 2.88 -3.78 0.56
C ARG A 275 3.61 -3.78 1.89
N ARG A 276 4.47 -2.79 2.16
CA ARG A 276 5.20 -2.70 3.43
C ARG A 276 4.27 -2.34 4.59
N THR A 277 3.34 -1.41 4.36
CA THR A 277 2.31 -1.03 5.33
C THR A 277 1.52 -2.26 5.78
N MET A 278 1.00 -3.04 4.83
CA MET A 278 0.21 -4.24 5.15
C MET A 278 1.04 -5.32 5.84
N ALA A 279 2.30 -5.50 5.45
CA ALA A 279 3.17 -6.47 6.12
C ALA A 279 3.47 -6.11 7.59
N ILE A 280 3.55 -4.81 7.92
CA ILE A 280 3.75 -4.35 9.30
C ILE A 280 2.42 -4.41 10.06
N ALA A 281 1.31 -4.00 9.45
CA ALA A 281 -0.02 -4.10 10.04
C ALA A 281 -0.35 -5.55 10.42
N GLN A 282 -0.02 -6.52 9.57
CA GLN A 282 -0.16 -7.96 9.86
C GLN A 282 0.63 -8.36 11.11
N GLN A 283 1.87 -7.88 11.27
CA GLN A 283 2.67 -8.16 12.47
C GLN A 283 2.05 -7.57 13.74
N LEU A 284 1.52 -6.34 13.66
CA LEU A 284 0.85 -5.67 14.78
C LEU A 284 -0.44 -6.41 15.17
N TYR A 285 -1.19 -6.92 14.20
CA TYR A 285 -2.40 -7.70 14.43
C TYR A 285 -2.10 -9.07 15.03
N GLU A 286 -1.14 -9.83 14.46
CA GLU A 286 -0.83 -11.20 14.88
C GLU A 286 -0.20 -11.30 16.26
N GLY A 287 0.44 -10.22 16.71
CA GLY A 287 0.99 -10.07 18.04
C GLY A 287 2.47 -9.72 18.08
N VAL A 288 2.77 -8.85 19.02
CA VAL A 288 4.14 -8.41 19.37
C VAL A 288 4.36 -8.67 20.86
N ASP A 289 5.58 -9.04 21.22
CA ASP A 289 5.94 -9.22 22.63
C ASP A 289 6.09 -7.82 23.28
N ILE A 290 5.21 -7.49 24.22
CA ILE A 290 5.19 -6.22 24.97
C ILE A 290 5.59 -6.48 26.42
N THR A 291 6.53 -5.70 26.92
CA THR A 291 7.02 -5.79 28.30
C THR A 291 5.89 -5.60 29.28
N GLY A 292 5.72 -6.56 30.20
CA GLY A 292 4.62 -6.57 31.19
C GLY A 292 3.31 -7.21 30.71
N GLU A 293 3.02 -7.20 29.41
CA GLU A 293 1.77 -7.72 28.82
C GLU A 293 1.94 -9.09 28.13
N GLY A 294 3.18 -9.40 27.76
CA GLY A 294 3.48 -10.60 26.97
C GLY A 294 3.25 -10.39 25.47
N THR A 295 2.89 -11.45 24.74
CA THR A 295 2.60 -11.34 23.30
C THR A 295 1.14 -10.93 23.11
N VAL A 296 0.88 -9.77 22.51
CA VAL A 296 -0.46 -9.24 22.30
C VAL A 296 -0.64 -8.71 20.88
N GLY A 297 -1.82 -8.87 20.30
CA GLY A 297 -2.22 -8.17 19.08
C GLY A 297 -2.50 -6.72 19.42
N LEU A 298 -1.81 -5.81 18.73
CA LEU A 298 -1.86 -4.38 19.04
C LEU A 298 -2.95 -3.62 18.27
N ILE A 299 -3.45 -4.18 17.18
CA ILE A 299 -4.48 -3.56 16.35
C ILE A 299 -5.58 -4.56 15.97
N THR A 300 -6.73 -4.04 15.58
CA THR A 300 -7.80 -4.82 14.94
C THR A 300 -7.39 -5.33 13.56
N TYR A 301 -8.16 -6.22 12.99
CA TYR A 301 -7.92 -6.78 11.67
C TYR A 301 -7.78 -5.69 10.60
N MET A 302 -6.69 -5.74 9.84
CA MET A 302 -6.26 -4.62 8.99
C MET A 302 -6.79 -4.67 7.56
N ARG A 303 -7.48 -5.74 7.13
CA ARG A 303 -8.13 -5.82 5.82
C ARG A 303 -9.61 -5.55 5.99
N THR A 304 -9.97 -4.29 6.05
CA THR A 304 -11.34 -3.83 6.30
C THR A 304 -11.64 -2.54 5.55
N ASP A 305 -12.85 -2.38 5.10
CA ASP A 305 -13.42 -1.13 4.61
C ASP A 305 -14.49 -0.57 5.57
N SER A 306 -14.70 -1.25 6.70
CA SER A 306 -15.60 -0.82 7.77
C SER A 306 -15.03 0.37 8.53
N LEU A 307 -15.94 1.27 8.91
CA LEU A 307 -15.67 2.41 9.80
C LEU A 307 -16.23 2.19 11.21
N ARG A 308 -16.88 1.03 11.44
CA ARG A 308 -17.48 0.69 12.73
C ARG A 308 -16.41 0.58 13.82
N ILE A 309 -16.73 1.04 14.99
CA ILE A 309 -15.92 0.90 16.19
C ILE A 309 -16.81 0.27 17.26
N SER A 310 -16.30 -0.72 18.00
CA SER A 310 -17.03 -1.35 19.08
C SER A 310 -17.32 -0.37 20.22
N GLU A 311 -18.45 -0.56 20.90
CA GLU A 311 -18.85 0.27 22.05
C GLU A 311 -17.80 0.25 23.16
N GLU A 312 -17.15 -0.90 23.37
CA GLU A 312 -16.07 -1.03 24.36
C GLU A 312 -14.88 -0.11 24.00
N ALA A 313 -14.49 -0.06 22.72
CA ALA A 313 -13.41 0.80 22.28
C ALA A 313 -13.77 2.29 22.35
N ILE A 314 -15.03 2.65 22.05
CA ILE A 314 -15.54 4.02 22.21
C ILE A 314 -15.50 4.42 23.68
N ALA A 315 -15.96 3.57 24.59
CA ALA A 315 -15.94 3.82 26.03
C ALA A 315 -14.51 3.94 26.59
N ALA A 316 -13.59 3.10 26.12
CA ALA A 316 -12.18 3.16 26.50
C ALA A 316 -11.54 4.47 26.01
N ALA A 317 -11.79 4.86 24.75
CA ALA A 317 -11.31 6.13 24.20
C ALA A 317 -11.86 7.33 24.98
N LYS A 318 -13.16 7.34 25.33
CA LYS A 318 -13.76 8.37 26.18
C LYS A 318 -13.02 8.51 27.50
N THR A 319 -12.83 7.40 28.19
CA THR A 319 -12.12 7.39 29.49
C THR A 319 -10.70 7.95 29.36
N PHE A 320 -9.99 7.53 28.30
CA PHE A 320 -8.63 8.01 28.03
C PHE A 320 -8.60 9.52 27.71
N ILE A 321 -9.52 10.01 26.85
CA ILE A 321 -9.58 11.42 26.46
C ILE A 321 -9.90 12.29 27.68
N LEU A 322 -10.89 11.90 28.47
CA LEU A 322 -11.26 12.65 29.68
C LEU A 322 -10.13 12.71 30.71
N GLY A 323 -9.43 11.60 30.93
CA GLY A 323 -8.32 11.52 31.88
C GLY A 323 -7.08 12.30 31.47
N ARG A 324 -6.77 12.35 30.14
CA ARG A 324 -5.52 12.95 29.66
C ARG A 324 -5.67 14.37 29.12
N TYR A 325 -6.80 14.68 28.47
CA TYR A 325 -7.03 15.96 27.78
C TYR A 325 -8.13 16.81 28.43
N GLY A 326 -8.99 16.21 29.22
CA GLY A 326 -10.08 16.88 29.87
C GLY A 326 -11.40 16.91 29.08
N GLN A 327 -12.47 17.41 29.73
CA GLN A 327 -13.85 17.35 29.22
C GLN A 327 -14.06 18.10 27.90
N SER A 328 -13.36 19.21 27.67
CA SER A 328 -13.49 20.01 26.45
C SER A 328 -13.04 19.26 25.18
N TYR A 329 -12.14 18.29 25.31
CA TYR A 329 -11.62 17.49 24.21
C TYR A 329 -12.50 16.29 23.83
N TYR A 330 -13.54 15.98 24.64
CA TYR A 330 -14.50 14.96 24.29
C TYR A 330 -15.77 15.61 23.74
N PRO A 331 -16.32 15.12 22.60
CA PRO A 331 -17.52 15.72 22.00
C PRO A 331 -18.74 15.52 22.92
N LYS A 332 -19.77 16.37 22.78
CA LYS A 332 -20.99 16.29 23.58
C LYS A 332 -21.70 14.95 23.46
N THR A 333 -21.64 14.33 22.29
CA THR A 333 -22.16 12.99 21.99
C THR A 333 -21.05 12.12 21.44
N ALA A 334 -21.03 10.84 21.80
CA ALA A 334 -20.08 9.87 21.24
C ALA A 334 -20.17 9.84 19.71
N ARG A 335 -19.03 9.68 19.05
CA ARG A 335 -18.98 9.59 17.59
C ARG A 335 -19.14 8.15 17.15
N HIS A 336 -20.19 7.91 16.38
CA HIS A 336 -20.43 6.64 15.70
C HIS A 336 -20.29 6.84 14.21
N TYR A 337 -19.58 5.94 13.55
CA TYR A 337 -19.35 5.99 12.10
C TYR A 337 -20.14 4.87 11.46
N LYS A 338 -20.97 5.23 10.48
CA LYS A 338 -21.72 4.24 9.70
C LYS A 338 -20.81 3.59 8.67
N ALA A 339 -20.94 2.29 8.51
CA ALA A 339 -20.32 1.60 7.38
C ALA A 339 -20.87 2.15 6.04
N LYS A 340 -20.04 2.11 5.00
CA LYS A 340 -20.54 2.35 3.63
C LYS A 340 -21.51 1.23 3.27
N ALA A 341 -22.52 1.53 2.44
CA ALA A 341 -23.39 0.50 1.89
C ALA A 341 -22.52 -0.56 1.19
N GLY A 342 -22.70 -1.84 1.52
CA GLY A 342 -21.90 -2.95 1.00
C GLY A 342 -20.58 -3.21 1.73
N ALA A 343 -20.26 -2.48 2.81
CA ALA A 343 -19.14 -2.83 3.67
C ALA A 343 -19.49 -4.03 4.56
N GLN A 344 -18.52 -4.90 4.82
CA GLN A 344 -18.69 -6.06 5.70
C GLN A 344 -18.97 -5.61 7.12
N ASP A 345 -20.23 -5.69 7.57
CA ASP A 345 -20.67 -5.26 8.91
C ASP A 345 -20.00 -6.05 10.05
N ALA A 346 -19.46 -7.23 9.77
CA ALA A 346 -18.74 -8.06 10.73
C ALA A 346 -17.38 -7.46 11.14
N HIS A 347 -16.80 -6.57 10.33
CA HIS A 347 -15.49 -5.98 10.59
C HIS A 347 -15.60 -4.67 11.36
N GLU A 348 -14.50 -4.32 12.01
CA GLU A 348 -14.27 -3.01 12.59
C GLU A 348 -13.24 -2.22 11.80
N ALA A 349 -13.22 -0.89 12.03
CA ALA A 349 -12.13 -0.02 11.56
C ALA A 349 -10.79 -0.44 12.19
N ILE A 350 -9.70 -0.05 11.53
CA ILE A 350 -8.35 -0.32 12.04
C ILE A 350 -8.08 0.62 13.21
N ARG A 351 -7.97 0.06 14.41
CA ARG A 351 -7.75 0.76 15.67
C ARG A 351 -6.78 -0.02 16.58
N PRO A 352 -6.22 0.62 17.62
CA PRO A 352 -5.51 -0.13 18.66
C PRO A 352 -6.50 -1.05 19.39
N SER A 353 -6.07 -2.25 19.75
CA SER A 353 -6.83 -3.20 20.57
C SER A 353 -6.97 -2.69 22.02
N ASN A 354 -5.98 -1.94 22.50
CA ASN A 354 -6.00 -1.29 23.81
C ASN A 354 -5.44 0.14 23.70
N VAL A 355 -6.30 1.15 23.85
CA VAL A 355 -5.90 2.57 23.77
C VAL A 355 -4.89 2.99 24.86
N ASN A 356 -4.88 2.27 25.99
CA ASN A 356 -3.96 2.56 27.08
C ASN A 356 -2.51 2.15 26.79
N LEU A 357 -2.28 1.27 25.83
CA LEU A 357 -0.93 0.98 25.32
C LEU A 357 -0.50 2.10 24.37
N THR A 358 -0.10 3.24 24.95
CA THR A 358 0.29 4.40 24.16
C THR A 358 1.57 4.11 23.37
N PRO A 359 1.74 4.69 22.17
CA PRO A 359 2.95 4.46 21.35
C PRO A 359 4.25 4.75 22.11
N GLU A 360 4.25 5.77 22.97
CA GLU A 360 5.42 6.18 23.76
C GLU A 360 5.81 5.12 24.81
N GLN A 361 4.82 4.51 25.48
CA GLN A 361 5.06 3.47 26.50
C GLN A 361 5.67 2.20 25.90
N ILE A 362 5.18 1.75 24.73
CA ILE A 362 5.62 0.50 24.11
C ILE A 362 6.71 0.69 23.04
N LYS A 363 7.27 1.90 22.92
CA LYS A 363 8.28 2.24 21.92
C LYS A 363 9.51 1.33 21.98
N GLY A 364 9.90 0.91 23.18
CA GLY A 364 11.06 0.04 23.42
C GLY A 364 10.87 -1.37 22.87
N ASP A 365 9.64 -1.87 22.80
CA ASP A 365 9.28 -3.21 22.37
C ASP A 365 9.04 -3.32 20.86
N LEU A 366 8.87 -2.17 20.20
CA LEU A 366 8.56 -2.09 18.76
C LEU A 366 9.80 -1.78 17.92
N THR A 367 9.85 -2.38 16.74
CA THR A 367 10.78 -1.89 15.70
C THR A 367 10.41 -0.48 15.27
N GLY A 368 11.37 0.27 14.71
CA GLY A 368 11.09 1.64 14.28
C GLY A 368 9.95 1.78 13.25
N GLU A 369 9.73 0.76 12.39
CA GLU A 369 8.62 0.77 11.44
C GLU A 369 7.29 0.41 12.12
N GLN A 370 7.29 -0.59 13.03
CA GLN A 370 6.11 -0.94 13.83
C GLN A 370 5.67 0.24 14.70
N TYR A 371 6.60 0.91 15.39
CA TYR A 371 6.31 2.08 16.20
C TYR A 371 5.64 3.19 15.38
N ARG A 372 6.21 3.53 14.21
CA ARG A 372 5.67 4.60 13.38
C ARG A 372 4.25 4.28 12.87
N LEU A 373 4.02 3.03 12.43
CA LEU A 373 2.71 2.61 11.93
C LEU A 373 1.69 2.51 13.08
N TYR A 374 2.08 1.95 14.21
CA TYR A 374 1.21 1.86 15.40
C TYR A 374 0.82 3.25 15.89
N ARG A 375 1.80 4.19 15.99
CA ARG A 375 1.53 5.57 16.37
C ARG A 375 0.53 6.23 15.41
N LEU A 376 0.67 6.01 14.12
CA LEU A 376 -0.26 6.54 13.11
C LEU A 376 -1.68 6.02 13.35
N ILE A 377 -1.85 4.71 13.55
CA ILE A 377 -3.15 4.06 13.80
C ILE A 377 -3.74 4.55 15.12
N TRP A 378 -2.95 4.57 16.18
CA TRP A 378 -3.37 4.98 17.51
C TRP A 378 -3.83 6.44 17.52
N SER A 379 -3.03 7.35 16.95
CA SER A 379 -3.35 8.77 16.90
C SER A 379 -4.61 9.06 16.09
N ARG A 380 -4.78 8.40 14.93
CA ARG A 380 -5.97 8.55 14.10
C ARG A 380 -7.23 8.06 14.81
N PHE A 381 -7.16 6.92 15.47
CA PHE A 381 -8.28 6.36 16.24
C PHE A 381 -8.68 7.32 17.36
N LEU A 382 -7.72 7.77 18.19
CA LEU A 382 -8.03 8.66 19.31
C LEU A 382 -8.62 9.98 18.81
N ALA A 383 -7.99 10.59 17.79
CA ALA A 383 -8.46 11.82 17.15
C ALA A 383 -9.89 11.67 16.62
N SER A 384 -10.23 10.52 16.02
CA SER A 384 -11.59 10.26 15.53
C SER A 384 -12.66 10.31 16.60
N GLN A 385 -12.31 10.11 17.88
CA GLN A 385 -13.22 10.14 19.03
C GLN A 385 -13.19 11.49 19.78
N MET A 386 -12.34 12.44 19.36
CA MET A 386 -12.18 13.74 20.00
C MET A 386 -13.14 14.82 19.47
N ALA A 387 -13.21 15.93 20.19
CA ALA A 387 -13.97 17.12 19.80
C ALA A 387 -13.37 17.78 18.53
N ASN A 388 -14.20 18.54 17.81
CA ASN A 388 -13.77 19.34 16.68
C ASN A 388 -12.68 20.35 17.07
N ALA A 389 -11.79 20.62 16.16
CA ALA A 389 -10.97 21.83 16.23
C ALA A 389 -11.84 23.05 15.86
N VAL A 390 -11.59 24.16 16.52
CA VAL A 390 -12.32 25.41 16.28
C VAL A 390 -11.32 26.48 15.87
N TYR A 391 -11.58 27.11 14.76
CA TYR A 391 -10.80 28.20 14.22
C TYR A 391 -11.62 29.49 14.25
N ASP A 392 -11.06 30.57 14.78
CA ASP A 392 -11.57 31.91 14.63
C ASP A 392 -11.17 32.42 13.23
N SER A 393 -12.14 32.50 12.33
CA SER A 393 -11.93 32.94 10.94
C SER A 393 -12.50 34.32 10.75
N VAL A 394 -11.66 35.23 10.31
CA VAL A 394 -12.02 36.60 9.94
C VAL A 394 -11.87 36.74 8.44
N SER A 395 -12.88 37.32 7.80
CA SER A 395 -12.84 37.67 6.38
C SER A 395 -13.31 39.13 6.25
N ALA A 396 -12.51 39.96 5.62
CA ALA A 396 -12.81 41.36 5.34
C ALA A 396 -13.01 41.54 3.84
N GLN A 397 -14.05 42.31 3.48
CA GLN A 397 -14.27 42.82 2.15
C GLN A 397 -13.79 44.28 2.13
N ILE A 398 -13.01 44.65 1.15
CA ILE A 398 -12.34 45.93 1.06
C ILE A 398 -12.63 46.48 -0.35
N MET A 399 -13.11 47.71 -0.42
CA MET A 399 -13.50 48.35 -1.68
C MET A 399 -12.57 49.49 -2.01
N ALA A 400 -12.22 49.59 -3.28
CA ALA A 400 -11.54 50.75 -3.84
C ALA A 400 -12.14 51.11 -5.24
N GLY A 401 -12.95 52.16 -5.33
CA GLY A 401 -13.52 52.59 -6.60
C GLY A 401 -14.39 51.58 -7.34
N GLY A 402 -15.16 50.75 -6.63
CA GLY A 402 -15.99 49.68 -7.19
C GLY A 402 -15.25 48.34 -7.33
N HIS A 403 -13.95 48.36 -7.19
CA HIS A 403 -13.13 47.14 -7.12
C HIS A 403 -13.11 46.51 -5.72
N GLU A 404 -13.29 45.24 -5.64
CA GLU A 404 -13.42 44.44 -4.40
C GLU A 404 -12.18 43.61 -4.19
N PHE A 405 -11.64 43.68 -2.95
CA PHE A 405 -10.54 42.87 -2.47
C PHE A 405 -10.95 42.07 -1.22
N HIS A 406 -10.44 40.88 -1.07
CA HIS A 406 -10.72 40.02 0.08
C HIS A 406 -9.46 39.76 0.88
N ALA A 407 -9.51 39.97 2.18
CA ALA A 407 -8.50 39.52 3.11
C ALA A 407 -9.10 38.51 4.08
N SER A 408 -8.42 37.43 4.33
CA SER A 408 -8.89 36.42 5.28
C SER A 408 -7.77 35.84 6.12
N ALA A 409 -8.05 35.62 7.39
CA ALA A 409 -7.17 34.94 8.34
C ALA A 409 -7.94 33.94 9.16
N SER A 410 -7.25 32.88 9.59
CA SER A 410 -7.84 31.84 10.40
C SER A 410 -6.89 31.45 11.51
N ASN A 411 -7.28 31.63 12.76
CA ASN A 411 -6.48 31.33 13.93
C ASN A 411 -7.04 30.13 14.69
N LEU A 412 -6.19 29.24 15.14
CA LEU A 412 -6.62 28.11 15.97
C LEU A 412 -7.09 28.63 17.34
N LYS A 413 -8.40 28.55 17.59
CA LYS A 413 -9.04 28.93 18.87
C LYS A 413 -9.07 27.77 19.86
N PHE A 414 -9.32 26.57 19.37
CA PHE A 414 -9.32 25.33 20.16
C PHE A 414 -8.80 24.18 19.31
N SER A 415 -7.75 23.51 19.78
CA SER A 415 -7.09 22.45 19.02
C SER A 415 -7.97 21.20 18.82
N GLY A 416 -8.82 20.85 19.79
CA GLY A 416 -9.63 19.65 19.68
C GLY A 416 -8.80 18.43 19.29
N TYR A 417 -9.20 17.70 18.24
CA TYR A 417 -8.49 16.51 17.77
C TYR A 417 -7.09 16.78 17.18
N THR A 418 -6.80 18.02 16.73
CA THR A 418 -5.47 18.35 16.15
C THR A 418 -4.36 18.30 17.19
N ALA A 419 -4.69 18.33 18.49
CA ALA A 419 -3.71 18.06 19.56
C ALA A 419 -3.07 16.67 19.49
N VAL A 420 -3.66 15.73 18.74
CA VAL A 420 -3.21 14.34 18.61
C VAL A 420 -2.84 13.98 17.19
N TYR A 421 -3.59 14.50 16.22
CA TYR A 421 -3.48 14.05 14.84
C TYR A 421 -3.91 15.13 13.84
N GLU A 422 -3.07 15.31 12.82
CA GLU A 422 -3.39 16.07 11.61
C GLU A 422 -3.23 15.16 10.39
N GLU A 423 -4.13 15.27 9.43
CA GLU A 423 -4.09 14.51 8.18
C GLU A 423 -3.17 15.18 7.16
N SER A 424 -2.43 14.36 6.40
CA SER A 424 -1.63 14.87 5.30
C SER A 424 -2.53 15.16 4.09
N ARG A 425 -2.23 16.24 3.38
CA ARG A 425 -2.88 16.56 2.12
C ARG A 425 -2.06 16.01 0.95
N ASP A 426 -2.71 15.66 -0.15
CA ASP A 426 -2.03 15.18 -1.37
C ASP A 426 -1.46 16.31 -2.21
N ASP A 427 -1.97 17.51 -1.98
CA ASP A 427 -1.74 18.67 -2.80
C ASP A 427 -0.94 19.73 -2.03
N ASP A 428 -0.05 20.41 -2.73
CA ASP A 428 0.57 21.67 -2.28
C ASP A 428 -0.47 22.82 -2.31
N SER A 429 -1.78 22.47 -2.27
CA SER A 429 -2.89 23.42 -2.23
C SER A 429 -2.69 24.37 -1.06
N LYS A 430 -2.73 25.63 -1.40
CA LYS A 430 -2.56 26.82 -0.55
C LYS A 430 -3.01 26.53 0.87
N GLU A 431 -2.08 26.42 1.78
CA GLU A 431 -2.37 26.54 3.20
C GLU A 431 -3.20 27.82 3.35
N GLU A 432 -4.37 27.73 3.97
CA GLU A 432 -4.99 28.94 4.47
C GLU A 432 -3.90 29.59 5.30
N LYS A 433 -3.36 30.72 4.83
CA LYS A 433 -2.29 31.42 5.52
C LYS A 433 -2.70 31.56 6.98
N GLU A 434 -2.03 30.83 7.87
CA GLU A 434 -2.11 31.11 9.29
C GLU A 434 -1.54 32.52 9.46
N GLY A 435 -2.42 33.47 9.67
CA GLY A 435 -2.04 34.87 9.82
C GLY A 435 -3.13 35.60 10.63
N THR A 436 -2.73 36.65 11.29
CA THR A 436 -3.65 37.54 12.00
C THR A 436 -3.87 38.76 11.14
N LEU A 437 -5.12 39.00 10.75
CA LEU A 437 -5.50 40.34 10.30
C LEU A 437 -5.46 41.31 11.48
N PRO A 438 -5.08 42.60 11.25
CA PRO A 438 -5.26 43.60 12.28
C PRO A 438 -6.74 43.69 12.71
N PRO A 439 -7.04 44.33 13.86
CA PRO A 439 -8.40 44.47 14.32
C PRO A 439 -9.18 45.51 13.47
N LEU A 440 -9.51 45.09 12.23
CA LEU A 440 -10.24 45.92 11.28
C LEU A 440 -11.66 46.22 11.75
N VAL A 441 -12.17 47.41 11.35
CA VAL A 441 -13.53 47.90 11.61
C VAL A 441 -14.18 48.28 10.30
N GLU A 442 -15.49 48.05 10.16
CA GLU A 442 -16.25 48.50 8.99
C GLU A 442 -16.25 50.02 8.86
N GLY A 443 -16.05 50.54 7.64
CA GLY A 443 -15.87 51.96 7.37
C GLY A 443 -14.45 52.47 7.51
N GLN A 444 -13.49 51.65 7.95
CA GLN A 444 -12.10 52.00 8.15
C GLN A 444 -11.38 52.18 6.82
N GLY A 445 -10.64 53.30 6.69
CA GLY A 445 -9.72 53.56 5.61
C GLY A 445 -8.40 52.76 5.78
N LEU A 446 -7.87 52.32 4.66
CA LEU A 446 -6.57 51.63 4.61
C LEU A 446 -5.65 52.31 3.61
N THR A 447 -4.35 52.36 3.92
CA THR A 447 -3.35 52.87 3.03
C THR A 447 -2.77 51.78 2.15
N LEU A 448 -2.75 51.97 0.83
CA LEU A 448 -2.11 51.09 -0.12
C LEU A 448 -0.58 51.30 -0.06
N GLU A 449 0.18 50.25 0.20
CA GLU A 449 1.62 50.27 0.11
C GLU A 449 2.13 49.85 -1.27
N ALA A 450 1.58 48.74 -1.79
CA ALA A 450 1.98 48.21 -3.09
C ALA A 450 0.91 47.29 -3.69
N TYR A 451 0.93 47.21 -5.02
CA TYR A 451 0.28 46.14 -5.75
C TYR A 451 1.28 45.04 -6.11
N THR A 452 0.84 43.80 -6.00
CA THR A 452 1.62 42.64 -6.41
C THR A 452 0.85 41.88 -7.50
N PRO A 453 1.07 42.21 -8.79
CA PRO A 453 0.53 41.42 -9.90
C PRO A 453 1.33 40.15 -10.08
N LEU A 454 0.68 39.01 -10.15
CA LEU A 454 1.31 37.69 -10.28
C LEU A 454 0.75 36.94 -11.50
N GLN A 455 1.66 36.56 -12.41
CA GLN A 455 1.37 35.72 -13.55
C GLN A 455 1.35 34.26 -13.14
N HIS A 456 0.32 33.54 -13.56
CA HIS A 456 0.17 32.10 -13.31
C HIS A 456 -0.19 31.39 -14.62
N PHE A 457 0.12 30.12 -14.63
CA PHE A 457 -0.33 29.21 -15.67
C PHE A 457 -1.05 28.02 -15.00
N THR A 458 -2.17 27.60 -15.57
CA THR A 458 -2.83 26.39 -15.13
C THR A 458 -1.88 25.21 -15.22
N GLN A 459 -1.97 24.30 -14.26
CA GLN A 459 -1.10 23.14 -14.20
C GLN A 459 -1.82 21.87 -14.65
N PRO A 460 -1.14 20.93 -15.32
CA PRO A 460 -1.74 19.65 -15.64
C PRO A 460 -2.16 18.89 -14.37
N PRO A 461 -3.09 17.94 -14.47
CA PRO A 461 -3.44 17.10 -13.34
C PRO A 461 -2.21 16.36 -12.82
N ALA A 462 -2.05 16.30 -11.51
CA ALA A 462 -0.90 15.63 -10.91
C ALA A 462 -0.86 14.13 -11.23
N ARG A 463 0.33 13.59 -11.49
CA ARG A 463 0.54 12.14 -11.62
C ARG A 463 0.13 11.42 -10.35
N TYR A 464 -0.33 10.19 -10.49
CA TYR A 464 -0.63 9.36 -9.34
C TYR A 464 0.61 9.08 -8.49
N THR A 465 0.41 9.08 -7.17
CA THR A 465 1.30 8.46 -6.19
C THR A 465 0.71 7.11 -5.78
N ASP A 466 1.43 6.30 -4.97
CA ASP A 466 0.82 5.09 -4.37
C ASP A 466 -0.49 5.43 -3.64
N ALA A 467 -0.52 6.54 -2.90
CA ALA A 467 -1.67 6.98 -2.12
C ALA A 467 -2.85 7.40 -3.01
N THR A 468 -2.60 8.26 -4.01
CA THR A 468 -3.67 8.79 -4.86
C THR A 468 -4.19 7.74 -5.85
N LEU A 469 -3.36 6.77 -6.29
CA LEU A 469 -3.83 5.64 -7.08
C LEU A 469 -4.77 4.74 -6.27
N ILE A 470 -4.40 4.39 -5.03
CA ILE A 470 -5.25 3.57 -4.16
C ILE A 470 -6.58 4.30 -3.88
N ARG A 471 -6.52 5.61 -3.62
CA ARG A 471 -7.71 6.44 -3.43
C ARG A 471 -8.61 6.42 -4.67
N ALA A 472 -8.04 6.60 -5.84
CA ALA A 472 -8.79 6.58 -7.10
C ALA A 472 -9.40 5.20 -7.38
N MET A 473 -8.66 4.10 -7.11
CA MET A 473 -9.19 2.74 -7.20
C MET A 473 -10.38 2.55 -6.26
N GLU A 474 -10.26 2.94 -4.97
CA GLU A 474 -11.34 2.85 -3.99
C GLU A 474 -12.57 3.65 -4.41
N GLN A 475 -12.38 4.90 -4.86
CA GLN A 475 -13.47 5.79 -5.29
C GLN A 475 -14.24 5.26 -6.49
N ASN A 476 -13.57 4.55 -7.38
CA ASN A 476 -14.17 3.92 -8.57
C ASN A 476 -14.59 2.46 -8.33
N GLY A 477 -14.56 1.95 -7.10
CA GLY A 477 -14.98 0.59 -6.78
C GLY A 477 -14.02 -0.51 -7.30
N ILE A 478 -12.80 -0.15 -7.70
CA ILE A 478 -11.81 -1.04 -8.32
C ILE A 478 -10.95 -1.69 -7.24
N GLY A 479 -11.09 -3.00 -7.08
CA GLY A 479 -10.38 -3.75 -6.05
C GLY A 479 -11.07 -3.70 -4.68
N ARG A 480 -10.46 -4.36 -3.69
CA ARG A 480 -10.96 -4.49 -2.31
C ARG A 480 -9.76 -4.44 -1.35
N PRO A 481 -9.95 -4.37 -0.04
CA PRO A 481 -8.87 -4.31 0.96
C PRO A 481 -7.73 -5.30 0.74
N SER A 482 -8.04 -6.51 0.28
CA SER A 482 -7.06 -7.56 0.01
C SER A 482 -6.25 -7.34 -1.27
N THR A 483 -6.72 -6.53 -2.23
CA THR A 483 -6.13 -6.41 -3.58
C THR A 483 -5.36 -5.12 -3.85
N TYR A 484 -5.58 -4.02 -3.11
CA TYR A 484 -4.89 -2.74 -3.36
C TYR A 484 -3.37 -2.87 -3.37
N ALA A 485 -2.79 -3.33 -2.27
CA ALA A 485 -1.34 -3.45 -2.13
C ALA A 485 -0.71 -4.47 -3.10
N PRO A 486 -1.30 -5.67 -3.35
CA PRO A 486 -0.84 -6.58 -4.39
C PRO A 486 -0.87 -5.97 -5.78
N THR A 487 -1.93 -5.23 -6.14
CA THR A 487 -2.07 -4.60 -7.47
C THR A 487 -0.97 -3.60 -7.72
N VAL A 488 -0.79 -2.61 -6.82
CA VAL A 488 0.28 -1.60 -6.93
C VAL A 488 1.66 -2.27 -7.00
N SER A 489 1.90 -3.32 -6.20
CA SER A 489 3.17 -4.05 -6.26
C SER A 489 3.35 -4.76 -7.59
N THR A 490 2.30 -5.39 -8.13
CA THR A 490 2.39 -6.17 -9.37
C THR A 490 2.67 -5.30 -10.59
N ILE A 491 2.01 -4.14 -10.73
CA ILE A 491 2.23 -3.24 -11.86
C ILE A 491 3.65 -2.69 -11.88
N LEU A 492 4.26 -2.48 -10.71
CA LEU A 492 5.66 -2.10 -10.56
C LEU A 492 6.62 -3.27 -10.80
N ASP A 493 6.34 -4.46 -10.24
CA ASP A 493 7.15 -5.67 -10.38
C ASP A 493 7.17 -6.19 -11.85
N ARG A 494 6.12 -5.89 -12.63
CA ARG A 494 6.00 -6.18 -14.06
C ARG A 494 6.58 -5.11 -14.97
N GLU A 495 7.06 -4.03 -14.39
CA GLU A 495 7.60 -2.89 -15.13
C GLU A 495 6.59 -2.25 -16.10
N TYR A 496 5.28 -2.35 -15.82
CA TYR A 496 4.26 -1.59 -16.56
C TYR A 496 4.26 -0.13 -16.14
N VAL A 497 4.56 0.10 -14.88
CA VAL A 497 4.65 1.40 -14.24
C VAL A 497 5.99 1.48 -13.51
N ILE A 498 6.60 2.64 -13.52
CA ILE A 498 7.81 2.96 -12.74
C ILE A 498 7.52 4.10 -11.77
N LYS A 499 8.38 4.21 -10.74
CA LYS A 499 8.39 5.35 -9.83
C LYS A 499 9.39 6.39 -10.28
N ASP A 500 8.92 7.62 -10.43
CA ASP A 500 9.70 8.82 -10.58
C ASP A 500 9.52 9.68 -9.32
N GLY A 501 10.48 9.59 -8.40
CA GLY A 501 10.31 10.11 -7.04
C GLY A 501 9.12 9.47 -6.30
N LYS A 502 8.10 10.27 -5.97
CA LYS A 502 6.85 9.81 -5.36
C LYS A 502 5.77 9.42 -6.40
N TYR A 503 5.96 9.80 -7.67
CA TYR A 503 4.98 9.67 -8.72
C TYR A 503 5.09 8.36 -9.50
N LEU A 504 3.97 7.90 -10.03
CA LEU A 504 3.84 6.74 -10.90
C LEU A 504 3.76 7.20 -12.35
N ARG A 505 4.57 6.61 -13.23
CA ARG A 505 4.56 6.86 -14.68
C ARG A 505 4.43 5.55 -15.44
N PRO A 506 3.68 5.50 -16.54
CA PRO A 506 3.69 4.34 -17.41
C PRO A 506 5.08 4.16 -18.03
N THR A 507 5.39 2.95 -18.41
CA THR A 507 6.56 2.65 -19.24
C THR A 507 6.12 2.42 -20.68
N PRO A 508 6.98 2.52 -21.68
CA PRO A 508 6.63 2.14 -23.04
C PRO A 508 6.09 0.71 -23.16
N LEU A 509 6.50 -0.18 -22.25
CA LEU A 509 5.92 -1.52 -22.14
C LEU A 509 4.49 -1.48 -21.60
N GLY A 510 4.25 -0.67 -20.59
CA GLY A 510 2.91 -0.44 -20.02
C GLY A 510 1.94 0.10 -21.06
N GLU A 511 2.35 1.13 -21.80
CA GLU A 511 1.57 1.76 -22.88
C GLU A 511 1.20 0.75 -23.97
N VAL A 512 2.17 -0.04 -24.46
CA VAL A 512 1.92 -1.08 -25.48
C VAL A 512 0.97 -2.17 -24.98
N VAL A 513 1.11 -2.59 -23.71
CA VAL A 513 0.22 -3.61 -23.14
C VAL A 513 -1.18 -3.02 -22.89
N THR A 514 -1.27 -1.79 -22.41
CA THR A 514 -2.56 -1.10 -22.19
C THR A 514 -3.28 -0.89 -23.52
N GLY A 515 -2.60 -0.38 -24.54
CA GLY A 515 -3.19 -0.19 -25.88
C GLY A 515 -3.69 -1.50 -26.50
N LEU A 516 -2.92 -2.61 -26.36
CA LEU A 516 -3.39 -3.93 -26.79
C LEU A 516 -4.65 -4.36 -26.04
N MET A 517 -4.69 -4.12 -24.74
CA MET A 517 -5.83 -4.49 -23.89
C MET A 517 -7.06 -3.62 -24.19
N GLU A 518 -6.90 -2.33 -24.43
CA GLU A 518 -7.97 -1.40 -24.81
C GLU A 518 -8.59 -1.79 -26.16
N GLU A 519 -7.75 -2.18 -27.12
CA GLU A 519 -8.19 -2.53 -28.47
C GLU A 519 -8.90 -3.89 -28.54
N ARG A 520 -8.41 -4.89 -27.80
CA ARG A 520 -8.84 -6.29 -27.93
C ARG A 520 -9.66 -6.82 -26.75
N PHE A 521 -9.57 -6.23 -25.59
CA PHE A 521 -10.24 -6.65 -24.36
C PHE A 521 -10.78 -5.42 -23.61
N PRO A 522 -11.62 -4.60 -24.27
CA PRO A 522 -12.08 -3.33 -23.70
C PRO A 522 -12.76 -3.50 -22.35
N ASP A 523 -13.55 -4.57 -22.15
CA ASP A 523 -14.24 -4.84 -20.87
C ASP A 523 -13.25 -5.11 -19.73
N ILE A 524 -12.15 -5.82 -20.00
CA ILE A 524 -11.16 -6.17 -18.96
C ILE A 524 -10.46 -4.93 -18.40
N VAL A 525 -10.33 -3.88 -19.20
CA VAL A 525 -9.68 -2.62 -18.78
C VAL A 525 -10.69 -1.50 -18.50
N ASP A 526 -11.97 -1.76 -18.66
CA ASP A 526 -13.02 -0.80 -18.30
C ASP A 526 -13.20 -0.71 -16.79
N MET A 527 -13.13 0.54 -16.26
CA MET A 527 -13.25 0.80 -14.83
C MET A 527 -14.64 0.43 -14.28
N LYS A 528 -15.70 0.75 -15.05
CA LYS A 528 -17.09 0.48 -14.62
C LYS A 528 -17.40 -1.00 -14.67
N PHE A 529 -16.88 -1.71 -15.68
CA PHE A 529 -17.02 -3.17 -15.77
C PHE A 529 -16.35 -3.86 -14.57
N THR A 530 -15.12 -3.45 -14.26
CA THR A 530 -14.38 -4.02 -13.11
C THR A 530 -15.08 -3.71 -11.79
N ALA A 531 -15.61 -2.50 -11.59
CA ALA A 531 -16.38 -2.14 -10.40
C ALA A 531 -17.65 -3.02 -10.28
N ARG A 532 -18.45 -3.15 -11.34
CA ARG A 532 -19.62 -4.04 -11.36
C ARG A 532 -19.27 -5.50 -11.06
N MET A 533 -18.12 -5.96 -11.56
CA MET A 533 -17.66 -7.32 -11.26
C MET A 533 -17.30 -7.50 -9.79
N GLU A 534 -16.66 -6.51 -9.16
CA GLU A 534 -16.39 -6.52 -7.72
C GLU A 534 -17.69 -6.49 -6.90
N GLU A 535 -18.70 -5.71 -7.34
CA GLU A 535 -20.05 -5.70 -6.75
C GLU A 535 -20.75 -7.05 -6.89
N LYS A 536 -20.67 -7.70 -8.08
CA LYS A 536 -21.21 -9.06 -8.28
C LYS A 536 -20.54 -10.08 -7.33
N LEU A 537 -19.24 -9.98 -7.10
CA LEU A 537 -18.53 -10.83 -6.15
C LEU A 537 -18.97 -10.57 -4.69
N ASP A 538 -19.33 -9.33 -4.36
CA ASP A 538 -19.90 -9.01 -3.05
C ASP A 538 -21.33 -9.53 -2.90
N THR A 539 -22.17 -9.56 -3.97
CA THR A 539 -23.50 -10.20 -3.91
C THR A 539 -23.42 -11.71 -3.77
N VAL A 540 -22.34 -12.38 -4.20
CA VAL A 540 -22.09 -13.80 -3.89
C VAL A 540 -21.80 -13.96 -2.40
N GLU A 541 -20.98 -13.08 -1.83
CA GLU A 541 -20.66 -13.08 -0.39
C GLU A 541 -21.90 -12.90 0.51
N GLU A 542 -22.90 -12.16 0.01
CA GLU A 542 -24.18 -11.94 0.68
C GLU A 542 -25.20 -13.08 0.43
N GLY A 543 -24.82 -14.17 -0.26
CA GLY A 543 -25.69 -15.29 -0.60
C GLY A 543 -26.80 -14.97 -1.61
N LYS A 544 -26.72 -13.81 -2.29
CA LYS A 544 -27.75 -13.34 -3.23
C LYS A 544 -27.58 -13.87 -4.66
N THR A 545 -26.39 -14.28 -5.03
CA THR A 545 -26.03 -14.70 -6.39
C THR A 545 -25.15 -15.96 -6.35
N ALA A 546 -25.46 -16.94 -7.18
CA ALA A 546 -24.61 -18.12 -7.30
C ALA A 546 -23.29 -17.76 -7.98
N TRP A 547 -22.16 -18.19 -7.42
CA TRP A 547 -20.85 -17.83 -7.92
C TRP A 547 -20.58 -18.31 -9.37
N LYS A 548 -21.13 -19.46 -9.75
CA LYS A 548 -21.02 -20.01 -11.12
C LYS A 548 -21.73 -19.15 -12.15
N ASP A 549 -22.83 -18.49 -11.78
CA ASP A 549 -23.56 -17.59 -12.67
C ASP A 549 -22.70 -16.35 -12.99
N VAL A 550 -21.98 -15.82 -12.01
CA VAL A 550 -21.05 -14.69 -12.22
C VAL A 550 -19.96 -15.07 -13.23
N ILE A 551 -19.41 -16.30 -13.13
CA ILE A 551 -18.38 -16.78 -14.06
C ILE A 551 -18.96 -16.99 -15.46
N ARG A 552 -20.15 -17.60 -15.56
CA ARG A 552 -20.82 -17.88 -16.82
C ARG A 552 -21.16 -16.60 -17.58
N ASP A 553 -21.72 -15.61 -16.89
CA ASP A 553 -22.02 -14.28 -17.46
C ASP A 553 -20.77 -13.60 -18.05
N PHE A 554 -19.63 -13.80 -17.42
CA PHE A 554 -18.37 -13.22 -17.86
C PHE A 554 -17.73 -13.99 -19.01
N TYR A 555 -17.71 -15.32 -18.93
CA TYR A 555 -16.84 -16.16 -19.78
C TYR A 555 -17.19 -16.09 -21.26
N GLY A 556 -18.47 -16.12 -21.64
CA GLY A 556 -18.87 -16.14 -23.05
C GLY A 556 -18.48 -14.88 -23.84
N GLY A 557 -18.43 -13.72 -23.18
CA GLY A 557 -17.86 -12.48 -23.77
C GLY A 557 -16.35 -12.55 -23.92
N PHE A 558 -15.69 -12.93 -22.84
CA PHE A 558 -14.24 -13.01 -22.75
C PHE A 558 -13.63 -14.02 -23.72
N GLU A 559 -14.24 -15.20 -23.92
CA GLU A 559 -13.79 -16.22 -24.86
C GLU A 559 -13.80 -15.72 -26.30
N ARG A 560 -14.91 -15.07 -26.72
CA ARG A 560 -15.01 -14.45 -28.06
C ARG A 560 -13.94 -13.38 -28.28
N ASP A 561 -13.68 -12.55 -27.29
CA ASP A 561 -12.66 -11.51 -27.40
C ASP A 561 -11.26 -12.14 -27.49
N LEU A 562 -11.01 -13.22 -26.76
CA LEU A 562 -9.75 -13.94 -26.82
C LEU A 562 -9.51 -14.57 -28.20
N GLU A 563 -10.52 -15.28 -28.75
CA GLU A 563 -10.43 -15.85 -30.10
C GLU A 563 -10.21 -14.77 -31.17
N ASN A 564 -10.95 -13.66 -31.09
CA ASN A 564 -10.81 -12.56 -32.01
C ASN A 564 -9.42 -11.93 -31.92
N ALA A 565 -8.90 -11.76 -30.71
CA ALA A 565 -7.55 -11.24 -30.48
C ALA A 565 -6.47 -12.20 -31.01
N GLU A 566 -6.61 -13.51 -30.80
CA GLU A 566 -5.65 -14.51 -31.34
C GLU A 566 -5.61 -14.50 -32.87
N LYS A 567 -6.77 -14.44 -33.53
CA LYS A 567 -6.92 -14.35 -34.99
C LYS A 567 -6.34 -13.03 -35.55
N ALA A 568 -6.72 -11.90 -34.95
CA ALA A 568 -6.28 -10.57 -35.39
C ALA A 568 -4.77 -10.33 -35.22
N LEU A 569 -4.18 -10.97 -34.23
CA LEU A 569 -2.75 -10.85 -33.95
C LEU A 569 -1.91 -11.99 -34.57
N GLU A 570 -2.50 -12.85 -35.40
CA GLU A 570 -1.77 -13.95 -36.03
C GLU A 570 -0.59 -13.42 -36.87
N GLY A 571 0.58 -14.02 -36.72
CA GLY A 571 1.82 -13.57 -37.39
C GLY A 571 2.40 -12.26 -36.89
N MET A 572 1.69 -11.48 -36.07
CA MET A 572 2.17 -10.20 -35.55
C MET A 572 2.89 -10.34 -34.21
N ARG A 573 3.91 -9.49 -34.02
CA ARG A 573 4.56 -9.27 -32.73
C ARG A 573 4.70 -7.78 -32.47
N LEU A 574 4.15 -7.31 -31.38
CA LEU A 574 4.21 -5.91 -30.99
C LEU A 574 5.62 -5.57 -30.51
N LYS A 575 6.19 -4.53 -31.08
CA LYS A 575 7.48 -4.00 -30.64
C LYS A 575 7.24 -2.97 -29.56
N VAL A 576 7.88 -3.15 -28.43
CA VAL A 576 7.93 -2.11 -27.38
C VAL A 576 8.95 -1.10 -27.85
N PRO A 577 8.62 0.19 -27.91
CA PRO A 577 9.59 1.25 -28.19
C PRO A 577 10.75 1.19 -27.19
N ASP A 578 11.95 1.37 -27.72
CA ASP A 578 13.14 1.43 -26.84
C ASP A 578 13.19 2.80 -26.16
N GLU A 579 13.45 2.85 -24.88
CA GLU A 579 13.67 4.07 -24.12
C GLU A 579 15.00 4.71 -24.57
N VAL A 580 14.92 5.88 -25.20
CA VAL A 580 16.08 6.60 -25.70
C VAL A 580 16.83 7.26 -24.54
N SER A 581 18.14 7.06 -24.49
CA SER A 581 19.05 7.71 -23.55
C SER A 581 19.70 8.92 -24.18
N GLU A 582 20.08 9.89 -23.36
CA GLU A 582 20.90 11.01 -23.79
C GLU A 582 22.36 10.60 -24.12
N GLU A 583 22.77 9.42 -23.67
CA GLU A 583 24.11 8.89 -23.98
C GLU A 583 24.24 8.50 -25.45
N LYS A 584 25.34 8.94 -26.07
CA LYS A 584 25.69 8.62 -27.46
C LYS A 584 26.53 7.34 -27.55
N CYS A 585 26.35 6.62 -28.63
CA CYS A 585 27.19 5.47 -28.98
C CYS A 585 28.59 5.92 -29.34
N ASP A 586 29.61 5.36 -28.68
CA ASP A 586 31.01 5.72 -28.93
C ASP A 586 31.51 5.31 -30.32
N VAL A 587 30.78 4.42 -31.04
CA VAL A 587 31.14 3.92 -32.36
C VAL A 587 30.48 4.71 -33.49
N CYS A 588 29.17 5.01 -33.38
CA CYS A 588 28.38 5.59 -34.47
C CYS A 588 27.67 6.90 -34.13
N GLY A 589 27.85 7.43 -32.90
CA GLY A 589 27.29 8.72 -32.47
C GLY A 589 25.78 8.78 -32.26
N ARG A 590 25.03 7.71 -32.56
CA ARG A 590 23.55 7.65 -32.33
C ARG A 590 23.26 7.64 -30.85
N ASN A 591 22.17 8.25 -30.45
CA ASN A 591 21.67 8.14 -29.05
C ASN A 591 21.41 6.67 -28.72
N MET A 592 21.95 6.20 -27.58
CA MET A 592 21.77 4.82 -27.16
C MET A 592 20.37 4.60 -26.60
N VAL A 593 19.92 3.36 -26.66
CA VAL A 593 18.63 2.95 -26.12
C VAL A 593 18.80 2.00 -24.95
N ILE A 594 17.91 2.09 -23.98
CA ILE A 594 17.95 1.23 -22.79
C ILE A 594 17.20 -0.06 -23.10
N LYS A 595 17.92 -1.18 -23.08
CA LYS A 595 17.35 -2.52 -23.27
C LYS A 595 17.45 -3.36 -22.01
N SER A 596 16.49 -4.26 -21.82
CA SER A 596 16.49 -5.24 -20.74
C SER A 596 17.13 -6.54 -21.21
N GLY A 597 18.21 -6.97 -20.56
CA GLY A 597 18.91 -8.21 -20.85
C GLY A 597 18.84 -9.20 -19.68
N ARG A 598 19.44 -10.39 -19.87
CA ARG A 598 19.51 -11.45 -18.85
C ARG A 598 20.15 -10.98 -17.52
N PHE A 599 21.00 -9.97 -17.59
CA PHE A 599 21.77 -9.45 -16.45
C PHE A 599 21.28 -8.09 -15.95
N GLY A 600 20.12 -7.61 -16.43
CA GLY A 600 19.55 -6.31 -16.09
C GLY A 600 19.45 -5.37 -17.28
N ARG A 601 19.13 -4.10 -17.02
CA ARG A 601 19.03 -3.05 -18.05
C ARG A 601 20.43 -2.62 -18.48
N PHE A 602 20.62 -2.35 -19.77
CA PHE A 602 21.87 -1.89 -20.37
C PHE A 602 21.60 -0.94 -21.53
N LEU A 603 22.56 -0.13 -21.88
CA LEU A 603 22.54 0.74 -23.05
C LEU A 603 22.99 -0.03 -24.27
N ALA A 604 22.19 0.01 -25.32
CA ALA A 604 22.52 -0.60 -26.63
C ALA A 604 22.40 0.43 -27.73
N CYS A 605 23.23 0.29 -28.73
CA CYS A 605 23.11 1.12 -29.92
C CYS A 605 21.87 0.69 -30.75
N PRO A 606 20.99 1.64 -31.15
CA PRO A 606 19.84 1.33 -32.00
C PRO A 606 20.21 0.90 -33.41
N GLY A 607 21.47 1.10 -33.82
CA GLY A 607 21.98 0.71 -35.13
C GLY A 607 22.28 -0.77 -35.28
N TYR A 608 21.83 -1.64 -34.38
CA TYR A 608 21.96 -3.10 -34.54
C TYR A 608 21.17 -3.59 -35.76
N PRO A 609 21.73 -4.50 -36.62
CA PRO A 609 22.97 -5.27 -36.43
C PRO A 609 24.25 -4.56 -36.86
N GLU A 610 24.18 -3.42 -37.55
CA GLU A 610 25.34 -2.72 -38.10
C GLU A 610 26.30 -2.20 -37.02
N CYS A 611 25.74 -1.75 -35.90
CA CYS A 611 26.48 -1.34 -34.72
C CYS A 611 26.05 -2.18 -33.52
N THR A 612 26.93 -3.04 -33.03
CA THR A 612 26.67 -3.95 -31.90
C THR A 612 27.10 -3.38 -30.54
N PHE A 613 27.41 -2.09 -30.49
CA PHE A 613 27.96 -1.46 -29.30
C PHE A 613 26.95 -1.41 -28.15
N THR A 614 27.41 -1.80 -26.97
CA THR A 614 26.59 -1.80 -25.72
C THR A 614 27.40 -1.25 -24.55
N LYS A 615 26.73 -0.49 -23.67
CA LYS A 615 27.29 -0.03 -22.40
C LYS A 615 26.44 -0.53 -21.25
N PRO A 616 27.03 -0.83 -20.07
CA PRO A 616 26.22 -1.04 -18.87
C PRO A 616 25.49 0.26 -18.52
N LEU A 617 24.22 0.15 -18.15
CA LEU A 617 23.47 1.30 -17.61
C LEU A 617 24.03 1.64 -16.24
N VAL A 618 24.68 2.77 -16.13
CA VAL A 618 25.40 3.22 -14.94
C VAL A 618 24.62 4.36 -14.34
N ILE A 619 24.27 4.26 -13.06
CA ILE A 619 23.57 5.30 -12.32
C ILE A 619 24.60 6.12 -11.58
N GLU A 620 24.66 7.44 -11.86
CA GLU A 620 25.47 8.36 -11.10
C GLU A 620 24.97 8.45 -9.67
N MET A 621 25.90 8.47 -8.74
CA MET A 621 25.65 8.60 -7.32
C MET A 621 26.14 9.97 -6.84
N PRO A 622 25.51 10.55 -5.82
CA PRO A 622 26.02 11.76 -5.23
C PRO A 622 27.42 11.54 -4.64
N GLY A 623 28.24 12.60 -4.63
CA GLY A 623 29.59 12.58 -4.10
C GLY A 623 30.66 12.25 -5.13
N ARG A 624 31.91 12.44 -4.75
CA ARG A 624 33.10 12.27 -5.58
C ARG A 624 33.94 11.08 -5.10
N CYS A 625 34.71 10.53 -6.03
CA CYS A 625 35.65 9.48 -5.70
C CYS A 625 36.75 10.00 -4.74
N PRO A 626 36.94 9.38 -3.56
CA PRO A 626 37.93 9.81 -2.60
C PRO A 626 39.38 9.64 -3.09
N LYS A 627 39.60 8.86 -4.17
CA LYS A 627 40.94 8.58 -4.72
C LYS A 627 41.34 9.54 -5.85
N CYS A 628 40.41 9.88 -6.74
CA CYS A 628 40.73 10.71 -7.92
C CYS A 628 39.77 11.90 -8.16
N GLY A 629 38.76 12.11 -7.31
CA GLY A 629 37.77 13.19 -7.48
C GLY A 629 36.74 12.97 -8.58
N GLY A 630 36.83 11.89 -9.33
CA GLY A 630 35.85 11.55 -10.39
C GLY A 630 34.47 11.18 -9.82
N ARG A 631 33.47 11.04 -10.69
CA ARG A 631 32.10 10.71 -10.29
C ARG A 631 32.00 9.31 -9.71
N MET A 632 31.11 9.15 -8.71
CA MET A 632 30.81 7.83 -8.16
C MET A 632 29.63 7.21 -8.88
N MET A 633 29.77 5.95 -9.28
CA MET A 633 28.80 5.22 -10.10
C MET A 633 28.30 3.99 -9.37
N LYS A 634 26.99 3.79 -9.39
CA LYS A 634 26.35 2.53 -8.93
C LYS A 634 26.45 1.49 -10.02
N ARG A 635 27.00 0.34 -9.71
CA ARG A 635 27.16 -0.80 -10.63
C ARG A 635 26.53 -2.06 -10.05
N THR A 636 26.15 -2.96 -10.93
CA THR A 636 25.60 -4.28 -10.55
C THR A 636 26.46 -5.37 -11.13
N GLY A 637 26.61 -6.45 -10.41
CA GLY A 637 27.31 -7.65 -10.85
C GLY A 637 26.57 -8.91 -10.44
N VAL A 638 26.94 -10.05 -11.00
CA VAL A 638 26.41 -11.35 -10.61
C VAL A 638 27.54 -12.19 -10.03
N SER A 639 27.33 -12.69 -8.81
CA SER A 639 28.28 -13.55 -8.11
C SER A 639 28.42 -14.90 -8.84
N LYS A 640 29.62 -15.25 -9.29
CA LYS A 640 29.89 -16.56 -9.93
C LYS A 640 29.64 -17.74 -8.98
N LYS A 641 29.74 -17.53 -7.65
CA LYS A 641 29.54 -18.59 -6.64
C LYS A 641 28.06 -18.82 -6.30
N THR A 642 27.27 -17.76 -6.22
CA THR A 642 25.89 -17.84 -5.71
C THR A 642 24.84 -17.56 -6.78
N ASN A 643 25.25 -17.15 -7.97
CA ASN A 643 24.38 -16.69 -9.08
C ASN A 643 23.38 -15.59 -8.66
N LYS A 644 23.70 -14.86 -7.56
CA LYS A 644 22.89 -13.73 -7.07
C LYS A 644 23.47 -12.42 -7.53
N GLN A 645 22.58 -11.51 -7.91
CA GLN A 645 22.95 -10.14 -8.27
C GLN A 645 23.37 -9.37 -7.01
N TYR A 646 24.42 -8.58 -7.14
CA TYR A 646 24.90 -7.68 -6.09
C TYR A 646 25.15 -6.29 -6.65
N THR A 647 25.05 -5.27 -5.77
CA THR A 647 25.32 -3.87 -6.10
C THR A 647 26.60 -3.42 -5.41
N TYR A 648 27.43 -2.65 -6.13
CA TYR A 648 28.62 -2.00 -5.60
C TYR A 648 28.77 -0.60 -6.20
N TYR A 649 29.61 0.21 -5.61
CA TYR A 649 29.85 1.59 -6.04
C TYR A 649 31.33 1.73 -6.42
N ALA A 650 31.59 2.33 -7.56
CA ALA A 650 32.92 2.45 -8.11
C ALA A 650 33.11 3.81 -8.78
N CYS A 651 34.35 4.25 -8.90
CA CYS A 651 34.70 5.42 -9.69
C CYS A 651 34.30 5.23 -11.17
N GLU A 652 33.87 6.29 -11.86
CA GLU A 652 33.58 6.27 -13.29
C GLU A 652 34.78 5.73 -14.09
N PHE A 653 35.99 6.05 -13.70
CA PHE A 653 37.23 5.61 -14.35
C PHE A 653 37.65 4.18 -14.00
N SER A 654 36.86 3.43 -13.23
CA SER A 654 37.20 2.05 -12.83
C SER A 654 37.25 1.08 -14.00
N THR A 655 36.62 1.41 -15.12
CA THR A 655 36.59 0.63 -16.37
C THR A 655 37.28 1.36 -17.53
N SER A 656 38.03 2.42 -17.26
CA SER A 656 38.76 3.14 -18.28
C SER A 656 39.80 2.22 -18.94
N SER A 657 39.86 2.27 -20.26
CA SER A 657 40.91 1.63 -21.06
C SER A 657 42.22 2.42 -21.08
N ASP A 658 42.16 3.68 -20.68
CA ASP A 658 43.29 4.57 -20.54
C ASP A 658 44.03 4.31 -19.21
N PRO A 659 45.24 3.81 -19.20
CA PRO A 659 45.96 3.50 -17.95
C PRO A 659 46.21 4.71 -17.05
N GLU A 660 46.35 5.91 -17.63
CA GLU A 660 46.62 7.14 -16.87
C GLU A 660 45.35 7.64 -16.13
N LYS A 661 44.16 7.37 -16.67
CA LYS A 661 42.89 7.76 -16.08
C LYS A 661 42.29 6.67 -15.21
N LYS A 662 42.85 5.46 -15.22
CA LYS A 662 42.28 4.32 -14.53
C LYS A 662 42.32 4.50 -13.01
N CYS A 663 41.14 4.42 -12.37
CA CYS A 663 40.97 4.47 -10.93
C CYS A 663 40.33 3.18 -10.41
N ASP A 664 41.01 2.51 -9.50
CA ASP A 664 40.59 1.22 -8.95
C ASP A 664 39.65 1.32 -7.74
N PHE A 665 39.19 2.54 -7.39
CA PHE A 665 38.34 2.75 -6.22
C PHE A 665 36.99 2.05 -6.40
N MET A 666 36.68 1.14 -5.48
CA MET A 666 35.43 0.41 -5.40
C MET A 666 35.03 0.22 -3.93
N THR A 667 33.74 0.28 -3.64
CA THR A 667 33.20 0.10 -2.28
C THR A 667 31.81 -0.54 -2.31
N TRP A 668 31.46 -1.22 -1.23
CA TRP A 668 30.10 -1.70 -0.96
C TRP A 668 29.24 -0.66 -0.22
N ASP A 669 29.87 0.42 0.25
CA ASP A 669 29.24 1.47 1.01
C ASP A 669 28.68 2.52 0.05
N VAL A 670 27.45 3.00 0.34
CA VAL A 670 26.72 3.94 -0.51
C VAL A 670 27.31 5.34 -0.36
N PRO A 671 27.81 5.99 -1.43
CA PRO A 671 28.21 7.38 -1.36
C PRO A 671 27.02 8.29 -1.06
N THR A 672 27.23 9.33 -0.24
CA THR A 672 26.19 10.30 0.15
C THR A 672 26.47 11.65 -0.51
N LYS A 673 25.49 12.55 -0.44
CA LYS A 673 25.67 13.94 -0.88
C LYS A 673 26.48 14.78 0.11
N ASP A 674 26.73 14.24 1.31
CA ASP A 674 27.37 14.95 2.39
C ASP A 674 28.87 14.73 2.32
N ASP A 675 29.67 15.80 2.39
CA ASP A 675 31.10 15.74 2.50
C ASP A 675 31.54 15.81 3.97
N CYS A 676 32.70 15.24 4.26
CA CYS A 676 33.24 15.26 5.60
C CYS A 676 33.65 16.68 5.99
N PRO A 677 33.13 17.24 7.09
CA PRO A 677 33.42 18.60 7.48
C PRO A 677 34.89 18.82 7.85
N GLU A 678 35.66 17.75 8.13
CA GLU A 678 37.08 17.85 8.47
C GLU A 678 38.01 17.76 7.25
N CYS A 679 37.73 16.82 6.32
CA CYS A 679 38.63 16.57 5.19
C CYS A 679 38.04 16.87 3.82
N GLY A 680 36.78 17.30 3.75
CA GLY A 680 36.10 17.63 2.50
C GLY A 680 35.81 16.47 1.56
N GLN A 681 36.15 15.21 1.93
CA GLN A 681 35.87 14.06 1.09
C GLN A 681 34.45 13.57 1.31
N THR A 682 33.86 12.99 0.24
CA THR A 682 32.55 12.39 0.28
C THR A 682 32.39 11.36 1.39
N MET A 683 31.35 11.49 2.17
CA MET A 683 30.98 10.52 3.21
C MET A 683 30.20 9.34 2.62
N PHE A 684 30.33 8.20 3.27
CA PHE A 684 29.68 6.94 2.86
C PHE A 684 28.78 6.40 3.95
N LYS A 685 27.79 5.60 3.60
CA LYS A 685 26.92 4.89 4.54
C LYS A 685 26.80 3.42 4.16
N LYS A 686 26.60 2.53 5.13
CA LYS A 686 26.36 1.12 4.86
C LYS A 686 25.12 0.92 4.01
N ALA A 687 25.24 0.05 3.00
CA ALA A 687 24.09 -0.41 2.24
C ALA A 687 23.12 -1.16 3.15
N GLY A 688 21.82 -1.08 2.89
CA GLY A 688 20.78 -1.79 3.64
C GLY A 688 19.61 -0.90 4.03
N LYS A 689 18.54 -1.52 4.55
CA LYS A 689 17.31 -0.82 4.98
C LYS A 689 17.53 -0.04 6.29
N GLY A 690 16.83 1.09 6.42
CA GLY A 690 16.85 1.98 7.59
C GLY A 690 17.89 3.08 7.51
N PHE A 691 17.76 4.06 8.43
CA PHE A 691 18.67 5.20 8.52
C PHE A 691 20.07 4.71 8.93
N LYS A 692 21.07 5.07 8.14
CA LYS A 692 22.49 4.79 8.41
C LYS A 692 23.22 6.12 8.45
N ARG A 693 23.91 6.40 9.54
CA ARG A 693 24.71 7.62 9.65
C ARG A 693 25.85 7.57 8.64
N PRO A 694 26.08 8.65 7.88
CA PRO A 694 27.27 8.77 7.06
C PRO A 694 28.54 8.77 7.91
N TYR A 695 29.65 8.26 7.35
CA TYR A 695 30.96 8.21 7.96
C TYR A 695 32.06 8.51 6.94
N CYS A 696 33.17 9.02 7.41
CA CYS A 696 34.35 9.28 6.61
C CYS A 696 35.19 7.99 6.45
N ILE A 697 35.67 7.73 5.23
CA ILE A 697 36.54 6.59 4.92
C ILE A 697 37.98 6.96 4.66
N ASN A 698 38.35 8.23 4.81
CA ASN A 698 39.71 8.71 4.66
C ASN A 698 40.56 8.35 5.90
N PRO A 699 41.58 7.47 5.77
CA PRO A 699 42.39 7.05 6.91
C PRO A 699 43.15 8.16 7.59
N ALA A 700 43.43 9.27 6.86
CA ALA A 700 44.14 10.43 7.39
C ALA A 700 43.24 11.44 8.11
N CYS A 701 41.94 11.19 8.18
CA CYS A 701 40.98 12.12 8.77
C CYS A 701 40.67 11.75 10.23
N SER A 702 40.55 12.74 11.11
CA SER A 702 40.15 12.54 12.53
C SER A 702 38.79 11.88 12.68
N ARG A 703 37.91 12.02 11.67
CA ARG A 703 36.56 11.36 11.59
C ARG A 703 36.57 10.03 10.86
N PHE A 704 37.72 9.43 10.62
CA PHE A 704 37.81 8.14 9.97
C PHE A 704 37.12 7.05 10.79
N VAL A 705 36.31 6.25 10.12
CA VAL A 705 35.66 5.07 10.74
C VAL A 705 36.19 3.80 10.07
N PRO A 706 36.93 2.96 10.83
CA PRO A 706 37.43 1.66 10.35
C PRO A 706 36.31 0.76 9.84
N GLU A 707 36.63 -0.17 8.93
CA GLU A 707 35.64 -0.98 8.23
C GLU A 707 34.81 -1.87 9.16
N ASP A 708 35.41 -2.40 10.21
CA ASP A 708 34.82 -3.21 11.26
C ASP A 708 33.86 -2.43 12.17
N GLN A 709 34.00 -1.11 12.24
CA GLN A 709 33.14 -0.24 13.05
C GLN A 709 32.03 0.46 12.27
N ARG A 710 32.04 0.31 10.93
CA ARG A 710 31.06 0.93 10.04
C ARG A 710 29.67 0.30 10.22
N GLY A 711 28.69 1.09 10.62
CA GLY A 711 27.28 0.67 10.74
C GLY A 711 26.86 0.16 12.10
N TYR A 712 27.76 0.09 13.10
CA TYR A 712 27.39 -0.21 14.48
C TYR A 712 27.04 1.05 15.25
N VAL A 713 25.82 1.14 15.77
CA VAL A 713 25.43 2.10 16.80
C VAL A 713 25.67 1.38 18.14
N LYS A 714 26.72 1.72 18.86
CA LYS A 714 26.83 1.33 20.28
C LYS A 714 25.63 1.94 21.02
N LYS A 715 24.76 1.11 21.60
CA LYS A 715 23.78 1.54 22.61
C LYS A 715 24.61 2.20 23.76
N LYS A 716 24.44 3.51 23.94
CA LYS A 716 24.83 4.14 25.19
C LYS A 716 23.88 3.59 26.26
N THR A 717 24.40 2.85 27.20
CA THR A 717 23.82 2.66 28.53
C THR A 717 23.75 4.04 29.17
N THR A 718 22.57 4.56 29.35
CA THR A 718 22.32 5.73 30.21
C THR A 718 22.29 5.23 31.63
N GLU A 719 23.35 5.48 32.38
CA GLU A 719 23.26 5.64 33.82
C GLU A 719 22.75 7.06 34.10
N THR A 720 21.80 7.08 35.01
CA THR A 720 21.14 8.23 35.61
C THR A 720 22.12 9.19 36.29
N ALA A 721 21.95 10.48 36.07
CA ALA A 721 22.23 11.53 37.04
C ALA A 721 21.37 12.76 36.73
N GLU A 722 20.63 13.11 37.78
CA GLU A 722 19.81 14.29 37.94
C GLU A 722 20.69 15.56 38.17
N GLU A 723 20.10 16.68 37.75
CA GLU A 723 20.20 18.07 38.25
C GLU A 723 21.52 18.81 38.25
N GLY A 724 21.46 20.10 37.82
CA GLY A 724 22.28 21.21 38.23
C GLY A 724 22.64 22.15 37.08
N ALA A 725 21.92 23.25 37.03
CA ALA A 725 22.25 24.44 36.25
C ALA A 725 23.49 25.16 36.84
N GLU A 726 24.25 25.82 35.99
CA GLU A 726 24.86 27.13 36.07
C GLU A 726 26.35 27.19 35.68
N SER A 727 26.54 28.05 34.72
CA SER A 727 27.59 29.06 34.47
C SER A 727 29.08 28.68 34.51
N ALA A 728 29.72 29.03 33.41
CA ALA A 728 30.90 29.89 33.22
C ALA A 728 32.30 29.41 33.63
N GLU A 729 33.12 29.47 32.61
CA GLU A 729 34.52 29.97 32.56
C GLU A 729 35.69 29.14 33.10
N ALA A 730 36.56 28.93 32.15
CA ALA A 730 38.01 29.16 32.14
C ALA A 730 38.96 28.12 32.72
N ALA A 731 39.85 27.77 31.80
CA ALA A 731 41.33 27.65 31.93
C ALA A 731 41.96 26.45 32.66
N ASP A 732 42.64 25.72 31.86
CA ASP A 732 44.12 25.51 31.84
C ASP A 732 44.76 24.46 32.75
N ALA A 733 45.71 23.82 32.13
CA ALA A 733 46.97 23.23 32.62
C ALA A 733 47.02 21.81 33.15
N ALA A 734 47.62 21.04 32.30
CA ALA A 734 48.88 20.31 32.49
C ALA A 734 48.92 19.09 33.45
N GLU A 735 49.23 18.01 32.83
CA GLU A 735 50.48 17.25 32.95
C GLU A 735 50.58 16.16 34.03
N THR A 736 51.14 15.11 33.54
CA THR A 736 52.01 14.03 34.10
C THR A 736 51.37 12.80 34.76
N ALA A 737 51.52 11.79 34.00
CA ALA A 737 52.54 10.70 34.09
C ALA A 737 52.31 9.56 35.05
N ALA A 738 52.26 8.43 34.43
CA ALA A 738 53.12 7.29 34.65
C ALA A 738 52.77 6.19 35.69
N LYS A 739 52.66 5.02 35.10
CA LYS A 739 53.28 3.73 35.57
C LYS A 739 52.73 3.05 36.81
N LYS A 740 52.36 1.84 36.69
CA LYS A 740 52.97 0.52 36.77
C LYS A 740 52.01 -0.51 37.30
N THR A 741 51.84 -1.54 36.59
CA THR A 741 52.34 -2.92 36.65
C THR A 741 51.75 -3.86 37.70
N ALA A 742 51.32 -4.94 37.15
CA ALA A 742 51.52 -6.34 37.59
C ALA A 742 50.60 -6.87 38.68
N ALA A 743 50.02 -7.94 38.58
CA ALA A 743 50.25 -9.29 38.23
C ALA A 743 49.41 -10.27 39.05
N ARG A 744 49.06 -11.35 38.42
CA ARG A 744 48.93 -12.71 39.01
C ARG A 744 47.75 -13.01 39.94
N LYS A 745 47.07 -14.11 39.84
CA LYS A 745 47.29 -15.51 39.35
C LYS A 745 45.98 -16.27 39.45
N THR A 746 45.63 -17.06 38.46
CA THR A 746 45.53 -18.53 38.40
C THR A 746 44.63 -19.26 39.38
N THR A 747 43.73 -20.06 38.82
CA THR A 747 43.71 -21.56 38.81
C THR A 747 42.45 -22.00 38.06
N ALA A 748 42.41 -22.65 36.96
CA ALA A 748 42.83 -23.97 36.55
C ALA A 748 42.08 -25.16 37.20
N LYS A 749 41.31 -25.84 36.37
CA LYS A 749 41.26 -27.30 36.20
C LYS A 749 40.18 -27.63 35.18
N LYS A 750 40.53 -28.07 33.99
CA LYS A 750 40.83 -29.46 33.52
C LYS A 750 39.70 -30.42 33.83
N SER A 751 39.21 -31.16 32.94
CA SER A 751 39.76 -32.18 32.01
C SER A 751 38.58 -32.78 31.21
N THR A 752 38.59 -33.39 30.10
CA THR A 752 39.49 -34.03 29.19
C THR A 752 38.68 -34.68 28.07
N THR A 753 39.04 -34.42 26.91
CA THR A 753 39.40 -35.25 25.74
C THR A 753 38.76 -36.65 25.59
N ALA A 754 38.21 -36.87 24.40
CA ALA A 754 38.77 -37.93 23.56
C ALA A 754 38.30 -37.77 22.11
N LYS A 755 39.28 -37.56 21.28
CA LYS A 755 39.31 -37.77 19.83
C LYS A 755 39.22 -39.27 19.53
N LYS A 756 38.55 -39.67 18.47
CA LYS A 756 39.09 -40.69 17.55
C LYS A 756 38.64 -40.43 16.13
N THR A 757 39.62 -40.26 15.36
CA THR A 757 39.74 -40.27 13.89
C THR A 757 39.73 -41.71 13.36
N SER A 758 39.35 -41.82 12.14
CA SER A 758 39.91 -42.59 11.00
C SER A 758 38.78 -43.33 10.26
N THR A 759 38.74 -43.58 9.01
CA THR A 759 39.55 -43.36 7.81
C THR A 759 38.72 -43.85 6.64
N LYS A 760 38.97 -43.32 5.49
CA LYS A 760 38.62 -43.70 4.14
C LYS A 760 38.57 -45.19 3.86
N ALA A 761 37.64 -45.65 3.01
CA ALA A 761 37.98 -46.45 1.85
C ALA A 761 36.90 -46.31 0.77
N ALA A 762 37.36 -46.11 -0.39
CA ALA A 762 36.64 -46.13 -1.68
C ALA A 762 36.63 -47.56 -2.22
N SER A 763 35.62 -47.90 -2.98
CA SER A 763 35.75 -48.64 -4.25
C SER A 763 34.39 -49.01 -4.80
N THR A 764 34.15 -48.47 -5.98
CA THR A 764 34.06 -49.03 -7.33
C THR A 764 32.85 -49.93 -7.65
N LYS A 765 32.09 -49.40 -8.60
CA LYS A 765 31.48 -50.00 -9.80
C LYS A 765 31.14 -51.47 -9.82
N LYS A 766 29.90 -51.78 -10.16
CA LYS A 766 29.60 -52.53 -11.38
C LYS A 766 28.12 -52.47 -11.82
N THR A 767 27.92 -52.16 -13.01
CA THR A 767 26.83 -52.32 -13.99
C THR A 767 26.40 -53.74 -14.21
N ALA A 768 25.14 -53.98 -14.45
CA ALA A 768 24.54 -54.94 -15.41
C ALA A 768 23.01 -54.81 -15.30
N THR A 769 22.35 -54.28 -16.24
CA THR A 769 21.76 -54.69 -17.51
C THR A 769 20.94 -55.97 -17.57
N LYS A 770 19.75 -55.77 -18.15
CA LYS A 770 18.85 -56.70 -18.88
C LYS A 770 17.96 -57.58 -18.05
N THR A 771 16.80 -57.93 -18.49
CA THR A 771 15.88 -57.84 -19.66
C THR A 771 14.52 -58.28 -19.24
N ALA A 772 13.48 -57.66 -19.71
CA ALA A 772 12.39 -58.06 -20.61
C ALA A 772 11.77 -59.46 -20.48
N ALA A 773 10.47 -59.50 -20.40
CA ALA A 773 9.50 -60.23 -21.18
C ALA A 773 8.21 -60.34 -20.37
N ALA A 774 7.07 -59.82 -20.71
CA ALA A 774 6.14 -60.05 -21.83
C ALA A 774 5.32 -61.36 -21.69
N LYS A 775 4.08 -61.11 -21.83
CA LYS A 775 2.98 -62.04 -22.31
C LYS A 775 1.93 -62.33 -21.26
N LYS A 776 0.76 -61.79 -21.56
CA LYS A 776 -0.37 -62.26 -22.42
C LYS A 776 -1.27 -63.23 -21.72
N THR A 777 -2.45 -62.90 -21.71
CA THR A 777 -3.71 -63.29 -22.37
C THR A 777 -4.58 -64.11 -21.40
N THR A 778 -5.85 -64.11 -21.36
CA THR A 778 -6.98 -63.90 -22.23
C THR A 778 -8.29 -64.02 -21.44
N LYS A 779 -9.30 -63.27 -21.82
CA LYS A 779 -10.67 -63.69 -22.21
C LYS A 779 -11.44 -64.63 -21.31
N LYS A 780 -12.68 -64.38 -20.96
CA LYS A 780 -13.95 -64.37 -21.72
C LYS A 780 -15.06 -64.42 -20.66
N ALA A 781 -16.03 -63.60 -20.75
CA ALA A 781 -17.38 -63.73 -21.42
C ALA A 781 -18.33 -64.54 -20.61
N ALA A 782 -19.47 -64.18 -20.42
CA ALA A 782 -20.73 -63.91 -21.02
C ALA A 782 -21.78 -64.12 -19.95
N ALA A 783 -22.74 -63.38 -19.92
CA ALA A 783 -24.00 -63.18 -20.62
C ALA A 783 -25.17 -63.37 -19.67
N GLU A 784 -26.09 -62.52 -19.87
CA GLU A 784 -27.56 -62.62 -20.07
C GLU A 784 -28.36 -62.82 -18.78
N ASP A 785 -29.51 -62.27 -18.54
CA ASP A 785 -30.53 -61.64 -19.36
C ASP A 785 -31.63 -61.08 -18.44
N GLY A 786 -32.43 -60.21 -18.99
CA GLY A 786 -33.83 -60.11 -18.81
C GLY A 786 -34.36 -58.88 -18.11
N ALA A 787 -34.62 -57.79 -18.78
CA ALA A 787 -35.93 -57.40 -19.33
C ALA A 787 -37.06 -57.39 -18.25
N GLU A 788 -37.64 -56.25 -17.99
CA GLU A 788 -38.80 -55.70 -18.68
C GLU A 788 -39.29 -54.40 -18.03
N LYS A 789 -39.59 -53.48 -18.92
CA LYS A 789 -40.52 -52.34 -18.70
C LYS A 789 -41.96 -52.97 -18.99
N PRO A 790 -43.09 -52.29 -18.69
CA PRO A 790 -43.36 -50.88 -18.86
C PRO A 790 -44.56 -50.28 -18.05
N ALA A 791 -44.70 -48.98 -18.26
CA ALA A 791 -45.92 -48.22 -18.57
C ALA A 791 -46.79 -47.67 -17.43
N LYS A 792 -46.89 -46.41 -17.37
CA LYS A 792 -47.87 -45.44 -17.94
C LYS A 792 -49.10 -45.09 -17.10
N LYS A 793 -49.32 -43.78 -17.14
CA LYS A 793 -50.60 -43.02 -17.14
C LYS A 793 -51.18 -42.66 -15.77
N THR A 794 -51.74 -41.52 -15.56
CA THR A 794 -52.21 -40.31 -16.26
C THR A 794 -52.82 -39.37 -15.20
N ALA A 795 -52.64 -38.15 -15.36
CA ALA A 795 -53.61 -37.05 -15.49
C ALA A 795 -54.64 -36.86 -14.38
N ALA A 796 -54.91 -35.75 -13.85
CA ALA A 796 -55.66 -34.61 -14.30
C ALA A 796 -56.06 -33.75 -13.09
N LYS A 797 -55.84 -32.50 -13.18
CA LYS A 797 -56.74 -31.36 -13.48
C LYS A 797 -57.66 -30.85 -12.37
N LYS A 798 -57.57 -29.51 -12.28
CA LYS A 798 -58.69 -28.56 -12.03
C LYS A 798 -58.94 -28.19 -10.56
N THR A 799 -59.24 -27.01 -10.16
CA THR A 799 -59.61 -25.67 -10.69
C THR A 799 -59.82 -24.76 -9.49
N ALA A 800 -59.39 -23.54 -9.61
CA ALA A 800 -60.10 -22.27 -9.48
C ALA A 800 -60.96 -22.09 -8.22
N THR A 801 -60.99 -20.99 -7.55
CA THR A 801 -61.51 -19.69 -7.91
C THR A 801 -61.49 -18.74 -6.72
N THR A 802 -61.03 -17.51 -6.96
CA THR A 802 -61.67 -16.21 -6.74
C THR A 802 -62.12 -15.74 -5.34
N LYS A 803 -61.78 -14.59 -5.03
CA LYS A 803 -62.42 -13.25 -4.95
C LYS A 803 -62.04 -12.51 -3.70
N LYS A 804 -61.47 -11.29 -3.92
CA LYS A 804 -62.12 -9.92 -3.77
C LYS A 804 -62.46 -9.59 -2.32
N THR A 805 -62.17 -8.41 -1.77
CA THR A 805 -62.38 -7.01 -2.11
C THR A 805 -61.73 -6.14 -1.00
N ALA A 806 -61.18 -5.08 -1.29
CA ALA A 806 -61.52 -3.67 -1.49
C ALA A 806 -61.27 -2.85 -0.22
N ALA A 807 -60.58 -1.89 -0.33
CA ALA A 807 -60.75 -0.42 -0.53
C ALA A 807 -60.67 0.39 0.72
N LYS A 808 -60.11 1.51 0.85
CA LYS A 808 -60.31 2.86 0.34
C LYS A 808 -59.35 3.82 0.98
N LYS A 809 -58.68 4.65 0.19
CA LYS A 809 -58.87 6.12 0.00
C LYS A 809 -58.54 6.96 1.26
N THR A 810 -57.79 8.05 1.15
CA THR A 810 -57.98 9.32 0.39
C THR A 810 -56.75 10.20 0.55
N THR A 811 -56.24 10.77 -0.50
CA THR A 811 -56.34 12.16 -0.99
C THR A 811 -55.44 13.14 -0.25
N ALA A 812 -54.84 14.14 -0.83
CA ALA A 812 -54.84 14.74 -2.15
C ALA A 812 -53.73 15.81 -2.25
N LYS A 813 -53.28 16.05 -3.46
CA LYS A 813 -53.18 17.35 -4.16
C LYS A 813 -52.11 18.33 -3.72
N SER A 814 -51.39 19.02 -4.59
CA SER A 814 -51.59 19.54 -5.92
C SER A 814 -50.29 20.17 -6.42
N ALA A 815 -49.91 20.02 -7.54
CA ALA A 815 -50.14 20.71 -8.82
C ALA A 815 -48.95 21.62 -9.14
N ALA A 816 -48.25 21.35 -10.20
CA ALA A 816 -48.42 21.76 -11.60
C ALA A 816 -47.73 23.13 -11.84
N LYS A 817 -46.98 23.39 -12.86
CA LYS A 817 -47.15 23.28 -14.29
C LYS A 817 -45.98 23.96 -15.00
N LYS A 818 -45.48 23.34 -16.08
CA LYS A 818 -45.29 23.89 -17.44
C LYS A 818 -44.17 24.91 -17.64
N THR A 819 -43.43 24.97 -18.67
CA THR A 819 -43.42 24.57 -20.11
C THR A 819 -42.05 24.95 -20.63
N ALA A 820 -41.33 24.14 -21.35
CA ALA A 820 -41.24 23.97 -22.80
C ALA A 820 -40.58 25.12 -23.60
N GLU A 821 -39.60 24.67 -24.39
CA GLU A 821 -39.22 25.17 -25.71
C GLU A 821 -38.42 26.48 -25.77
N LYS A 822 -37.42 26.63 -26.51
CA LYS A 822 -36.92 26.19 -27.84
C LYS A 822 -35.55 26.85 -28.06
N GLU A 823 -34.72 26.13 -28.71
CA GLU A 823 -33.92 26.33 -29.91
C GLU A 823 -33.01 27.56 -30.07
N GLU A 824 -31.83 27.21 -30.52
CA GLU A 824 -30.94 27.83 -31.51
C GLU A 824 -30.21 29.13 -31.16
N ASN A 825 -28.94 29.05 -30.90
CA ASN A 825 -27.84 29.30 -31.84
C ASN A 825 -26.53 28.77 -31.24
#